data_96c3abbfe20b41a5d10f9cf160379d93
#
_entry.id   96c3abbfe20b41a5d10f9cf160379d93
#
_cell.length_a   1.000
_cell.length_b   1.000
_cell.length_c   1.000
_cell.angle_alpha   90.00
_cell.angle_beta   90.00
_cell.angle_gamma   90.00
#
_symmetry.space_group_name_H-M   'P 1'
#
loop_
_entity.id
_entity.type
_entity.pdbx_description
1 polymer ?
#
loop_
_entity_poly.entity_id
_entity_poly.type
_entity_poly.pdbx_seq_one_letter_code
_entity_poly.pdbx_strand_id
1 'polypeptide(L)'
;MKRQSCGKRRFSVLPVDEQQEDLRVGNKRALNGDDTMTSMSEEERQLVDRYHQLIQEVDDARVAYYDRDAPVLSDAEYDKLYRELEDFEAKYPQYRSADSPTTQVGGAASEAFAPVEHLQQMTSLDDVFSLEELAGWETRMANDTGRSDLDMLTEVKIDGLAVNLLYENGELSRAATRGDGWVGEDVTANVRTISCIPHRLKGLVPARVEIRGEVYFPTKDFESLNAERVRVGEAPFVNARNAAAGSLRQKDPKKTAERPLAMLAHGIGFVEAGDSGFTEPDTLSGWFECLKNWGMPVSPHTKLLRGREAIEKRIGELGAQRHSLEHEIDGVVVKINDRAIQASLGTTSRAPRWAAAYKFPPEEVNTRLLDIRVQVGRTGRVTPYGVMERILVAGSHVSRATLHNASEVARKGVLIGDLVVLRKAGDVIPEIVAPVVAARDGSEYPFVMPENCPSCGTKLAPQKEGDVDLRCPNQAGCPAQITERIAHLGARSALDIEGLGDEAALALTQPEANRDEVAAALAAGRTVFLENGTALHMEKTDTLTHGELIGDAEALLPPVQTPVLSSESDVFSLEAEQLRDVMVWKPVTKEGQETGDWMQVRYFWTKAWKQKGNSGVYIPLESTPSKNTKMMLEQIEAAKERPLARILVALSIRHVGPTAASALAMTFPSMDLLMEASVEQLAQVDGVGQVIAQSLREWFDVDWHVEIVRAWQAAGVRMEDEVREDIEQTLDGLTVVVSGAMPGYTREGAKEAIVARGGKASGSVSKKTSLVIAGPGAGSKAAKAEALGVPVVDETYFERVLEQGLAALDD
;
A
#
# COMPACT_ATOMS: atom_id res chain seq x y z
N MET A 1 53.30 -59.37 -17.92
CA MET A 1 52.96 -60.79 -18.18
C MET A 1 51.56 -61.04 -17.58
N LYS A 2 50.69 -61.67 -18.41
CA LYS A 2 49.37 -62.23 -18.14
C LYS A 2 48.22 -61.27 -17.60
N ARG A 3 47.39 -60.85 -18.51
CA ARG A 3 46.00 -61.08 -18.93
C ARG A 3 45.24 -62.19 -18.19
N GLN A 4 44.00 -61.82 -17.77
CA GLN A 4 42.74 -62.60 -17.83
C GLN A 4 41.62 -61.68 -17.35
N SER A 5 40.71 -61.35 -18.15
CA SER A 5 39.56 -61.91 -18.89
C SER A 5 38.26 -61.90 -18.03
N CYS A 6 37.40 -61.03 -18.45
CA CYS A 6 36.00 -61.19 -18.85
C CYS A 6 35.02 -61.93 -17.96
N GLY A 7 33.93 -61.28 -17.64
CA GLY A 7 32.69 -61.83 -17.10
C GLY A 7 31.51 -60.93 -17.38
N LYS A 8 30.95 -60.98 -18.61
CA LYS A 8 29.63 -60.40 -18.92
C LYS A 8 28.54 -61.17 -18.17
N ARG A 9 27.77 -60.51 -17.32
CA ARG A 9 26.43 -60.99 -16.92
C ARG A 9 25.35 -60.23 -17.66
N ARG A 10 24.63 -60.95 -18.52
CA ARG A 10 23.36 -60.51 -19.06
C ARG A 10 22.32 -60.49 -17.96
N PHE A 11 21.60 -59.42 -17.80
CA PHE A 11 20.31 -59.41 -17.14
C PHE A 11 19.22 -59.36 -18.20
N SER A 12 18.37 -60.39 -18.14
CA SER A 12 17.16 -60.58 -18.94
C SER A 12 16.10 -59.54 -18.52
N VAL A 13 15.55 -58.89 -19.50
CA VAL A 13 14.37 -58.03 -19.40
C VAL A 13 13.16 -58.94 -19.29
N LEU A 14 12.39 -58.81 -18.21
CA LEU A 14 11.02 -59.30 -18.12
C LEU A 14 10.05 -58.21 -18.58
N PRO A 15 8.95 -58.53 -19.25
CA PRO A 15 8.02 -57.55 -19.81
C PRO A 15 7.25 -56.83 -18.68
N VAL A 16 7.17 -55.50 -18.76
CA VAL A 16 6.32 -54.68 -17.98
C VAL A 16 4.90 -54.71 -18.54
N ASP A 17 3.97 -55.01 -17.67
CA ASP A 17 2.52 -55.15 -17.90
C ASP A 17 1.91 -53.88 -18.54
N GLU A 18 1.00 -54.10 -19.47
CA GLU A 18 0.24 -53.10 -20.26
C GLU A 18 -0.87 -52.39 -19.44
N GLN A 19 -0.61 -51.95 -18.19
CA GLN A 19 -1.62 -51.23 -17.39
C GLN A 19 -1.20 -49.84 -16.92
N GLN A 20 -0.16 -49.23 -17.52
CA GLN A 20 0.25 -47.85 -17.21
C GLN A 20 0.15 -46.87 -18.37
N GLU A 21 -0.52 -47.19 -19.45
CA GLU A 21 -0.72 -46.23 -20.57
C GLU A 21 -1.98 -45.36 -20.46
N ASP A 22 -2.92 -45.62 -19.52
CA ASP A 22 -4.15 -44.83 -19.38
C ASP A 22 -4.07 -43.62 -18.40
N LEU A 23 -2.90 -43.31 -17.85
CA LEU A 23 -2.70 -42.15 -16.94
C LEU A 23 -1.86 -41.02 -17.56
N ARG A 24 -1.56 -41.04 -18.84
CA ARG A 24 -0.79 -39.97 -19.52
C ARG A 24 -1.57 -39.12 -20.52
N VAL A 25 -2.88 -39.25 -20.62
CA VAL A 25 -3.71 -38.46 -21.57
C VAL A 25 -4.59 -37.41 -20.86
N GLY A 26 -4.49 -37.23 -19.54
CA GLY A 26 -5.36 -36.34 -18.73
C GLY A 26 -4.83 -34.96 -18.37
N ASN A 27 -3.66 -34.53 -18.83
CA ASN A 27 -3.12 -33.25 -18.30
C ASN A 27 -2.52 -32.37 -19.39
N LYS A 28 -3.34 -31.91 -20.34
CA LYS A 28 -3.08 -30.72 -21.18
C LYS A 28 -4.40 -30.07 -21.56
N ARG A 29 -5.07 -29.46 -20.59
CA ARG A 29 -6.00 -28.35 -20.86
C ARG A 29 -5.52 -27.14 -20.08
N ALA A 30 -4.68 -26.35 -20.72
CA ALA A 30 -4.54 -24.95 -20.37
C ALA A 30 -5.92 -24.30 -20.56
N LEU A 31 -6.44 -23.67 -19.53
CA LEU A 31 -7.69 -22.93 -19.54
C LEU A 31 -7.54 -21.76 -20.52
N ASN A 32 -8.00 -21.95 -21.77
CA ASN A 32 -8.35 -20.85 -22.66
C ASN A 32 -9.80 -20.47 -22.32
N GLY A 33 -10.03 -19.20 -22.02
CA GLY A 33 -11.35 -18.68 -21.69
C GLY A 33 -12.39 -18.99 -22.76
N ASP A 34 -13.59 -19.13 -22.34
CA ASP A 34 -14.90 -19.21 -22.96
C ASP A 34 -15.58 -20.58 -23.14
N ASP A 35 -14.86 -21.71 -23.36
CA ASP A 35 -15.57 -23.00 -23.54
C ASP A 35 -15.52 -23.91 -22.29
N THR A 36 -14.77 -23.56 -21.26
CA THR A 36 -14.51 -24.40 -20.08
C THR A 36 -15.47 -24.14 -18.90
N MET A 37 -16.05 -22.97 -18.81
CA MET A 37 -17.00 -22.64 -17.72
C MET A 37 -18.31 -23.43 -17.80
N THR A 38 -18.70 -23.86 -18.98
CA THR A 38 -19.94 -24.62 -19.18
C THR A 38 -19.83 -26.11 -18.79
N SER A 39 -18.61 -26.61 -18.56
CA SER A 39 -18.36 -28.02 -18.22
C SER A 39 -17.81 -28.24 -16.80
N MET A 40 -17.58 -27.17 -16.03
CA MET A 40 -17.12 -27.28 -14.64
C MET A 40 -18.28 -27.63 -13.70
N SER A 41 -17.99 -28.48 -12.72
CA SER A 41 -18.92 -28.75 -11.63
C SER A 41 -19.13 -27.48 -10.78
N GLU A 42 -20.23 -27.39 -10.06
CA GLU A 42 -20.52 -26.29 -9.14
C GLU A 42 -19.43 -26.11 -8.08
N GLU A 43 -18.86 -27.23 -7.59
CA GLU A 43 -17.76 -27.22 -6.63
C GLU A 43 -16.46 -26.68 -7.24
N GLU A 44 -16.14 -26.98 -8.50
CA GLU A 44 -14.99 -26.43 -9.19
C GLU A 44 -15.12 -24.92 -9.44
N ARG A 45 -16.31 -24.44 -9.79
CA ARG A 45 -16.56 -23.00 -9.94
C ARG A 45 -16.35 -22.26 -8.61
N GLN A 46 -16.90 -22.78 -7.51
CA GLN A 46 -16.72 -22.19 -6.18
C GLN A 46 -15.23 -22.14 -5.76
N LEU A 47 -14.43 -23.15 -6.13
CA LEU A 47 -12.97 -23.15 -5.88
C LEU A 47 -12.26 -22.07 -6.70
N VAL A 48 -12.58 -21.93 -7.98
CA VAL A 48 -11.99 -20.89 -8.84
C VAL A 48 -12.39 -19.49 -8.36
N ASP A 49 -13.65 -19.29 -8.03
CA ASP A 49 -14.16 -18.02 -7.49
C ASP A 49 -13.47 -17.67 -6.16
N ARG A 50 -13.26 -18.64 -5.26
CA ARG A 50 -12.54 -18.42 -4.01
C ARG A 50 -11.07 -18.05 -4.26
N TYR A 51 -10.40 -18.69 -5.22
CA TYR A 51 -9.03 -18.36 -5.59
C TYR A 51 -8.89 -16.93 -6.11
N HIS A 52 -9.76 -16.53 -7.04
CA HIS A 52 -9.78 -15.16 -7.56
C HIS A 52 -10.09 -14.13 -6.45
N GLN A 53 -10.99 -14.48 -5.53
CA GLN A 53 -11.28 -13.63 -4.39
C GLN A 53 -10.07 -13.48 -3.47
N LEU A 54 -9.33 -14.56 -3.17
CA LEU A 54 -8.10 -14.50 -2.36
C LEU A 54 -7.02 -13.64 -3.01
N ILE A 55 -6.79 -13.80 -4.32
CA ILE A 55 -5.86 -12.94 -5.08
C ILE A 55 -6.26 -11.48 -4.91
N GLN A 56 -7.53 -11.14 -5.13
CA GLN A 56 -8.02 -9.78 -5.05
C GLN A 56 -7.87 -9.20 -3.63
N GLU A 57 -8.23 -9.97 -2.60
CA GLU A 57 -8.10 -9.56 -1.19
C GLU A 57 -6.64 -9.28 -0.82
N VAL A 58 -5.71 -10.13 -1.28
CA VAL A 58 -4.26 -9.96 -1.04
C VAL A 58 -3.71 -8.76 -1.81
N ASP A 59 -4.09 -8.58 -3.09
CA ASP A 59 -3.63 -7.45 -3.90
C ASP A 59 -4.17 -6.13 -3.39
N ASP A 60 -5.44 -6.04 -3.03
CA ASP A 60 -6.03 -4.83 -2.46
C ASP A 60 -5.33 -4.42 -1.15
N ALA A 61 -5.01 -5.40 -0.31
CA ALA A 61 -4.27 -5.16 0.92
C ALA A 61 -2.82 -4.74 0.64
N ARG A 62 -2.17 -5.34 -0.35
CA ARG A 62 -0.81 -5.03 -0.80
C ARG A 62 -0.70 -3.60 -1.32
N VAL A 63 -1.62 -3.19 -2.19
CA VAL A 63 -1.70 -1.82 -2.72
C VAL A 63 -1.97 -0.81 -1.60
N ALA A 64 -2.86 -1.13 -0.67
CA ALA A 64 -3.13 -0.26 0.48
C ALA A 64 -1.89 -0.07 1.37
N TYR A 65 -1.12 -1.14 1.57
CA TYR A 65 0.08 -1.13 2.42
C TYR A 65 1.28 -0.43 1.75
N TYR A 66 1.65 -0.87 0.53
CA TYR A 66 2.89 -0.41 -0.11
C TYR A 66 2.72 0.87 -0.93
N ASP A 67 1.57 1.06 -1.59
CA ASP A 67 1.39 2.16 -2.53
C ASP A 67 0.66 3.35 -1.92
N ARG A 68 -0.24 3.09 -0.94
CA ARG A 68 -1.07 4.15 -0.34
C ARG A 68 -0.62 4.59 1.04
N ASP A 69 0.35 3.90 1.67
CA ASP A 69 0.73 4.10 3.08
C ASP A 69 -0.50 4.11 4.02
N ALA A 70 -1.58 3.42 3.64
CA ALA A 70 -2.87 3.36 4.33
C ALA A 70 -3.37 1.91 4.36
N PRO A 71 -2.71 1.03 5.14
CA PRO A 71 -3.06 -0.37 5.20
C PRO A 71 -4.51 -0.57 5.67
N VAL A 72 -5.26 -1.42 4.96
CA VAL A 72 -6.65 -1.78 5.27
C VAL A 72 -6.75 -3.09 6.04
N LEU A 73 -5.68 -3.89 6.02
CA LEU A 73 -5.48 -5.09 6.81
C LEU A 73 -4.23 -4.91 7.66
N SER A 74 -4.19 -5.58 8.79
CA SER A 74 -2.96 -5.72 9.57
C SER A 74 -1.97 -6.64 8.87
N ASP A 75 -0.68 -6.52 9.18
CA ASP A 75 0.34 -7.44 8.66
C ASP A 75 -0.01 -8.90 9.01
N ALA A 76 -0.50 -9.15 10.24
CA ALA A 76 -0.91 -10.50 10.64
C ALA A 76 -2.15 -11.01 9.88
N GLU A 77 -3.11 -10.14 9.54
CA GLU A 77 -4.26 -10.50 8.70
C GLU A 77 -3.83 -10.63 7.25
N TYR A 78 -2.96 -9.75 6.77
CA TYR A 78 -2.34 -9.87 5.46
C TYR A 78 -1.54 -11.16 5.35
N ASP A 79 -0.67 -11.44 6.32
CA ASP A 79 0.14 -12.66 6.36
C ASP A 79 -0.73 -13.92 6.44
N LYS A 80 -1.85 -13.88 7.20
CA LYS A 80 -2.82 -14.97 7.26
C LYS A 80 -3.53 -15.17 5.91
N LEU A 81 -3.99 -14.07 5.31
CA LEU A 81 -4.65 -14.09 4.01
C LEU A 81 -3.68 -14.55 2.92
N TYR A 82 -2.45 -14.08 2.98
CA TYR A 82 -1.37 -14.47 2.08
C TYR A 82 -1.05 -15.97 2.21
N ARG A 83 -0.96 -16.50 3.43
CA ARG A 83 -0.79 -17.93 3.68
C ARG A 83 -1.99 -18.75 3.20
N GLU A 84 -3.22 -18.26 3.38
CA GLU A 84 -4.41 -18.94 2.84
C GLU A 84 -4.32 -19.08 1.32
N LEU A 85 -3.78 -18.06 0.63
CA LEU A 85 -3.52 -18.10 -0.81
C LEU A 85 -2.38 -19.10 -1.14
N GLU A 86 -1.27 -19.10 -0.40
CA GLU A 86 -0.17 -20.06 -0.56
C GLU A 86 -0.65 -21.51 -0.35
N ASP A 87 -1.41 -21.78 0.70
CA ASP A 87 -1.99 -23.09 1.02
C ASP A 87 -2.98 -23.54 -0.07
N PHE A 88 -3.78 -22.62 -0.60
CA PHE A 88 -4.68 -22.88 -1.70
C PHE A 88 -3.89 -23.28 -2.96
N GLU A 89 -2.85 -22.53 -3.32
CA GLU A 89 -2.00 -22.83 -4.48
C GLU A 89 -1.20 -24.12 -4.31
N ALA A 90 -0.75 -24.44 -3.10
CA ALA A 90 -0.09 -25.70 -2.80
C ALA A 90 -1.05 -26.88 -2.93
N LYS A 91 -2.30 -26.73 -2.50
CA LYS A 91 -3.35 -27.76 -2.57
C LYS A 91 -3.90 -27.94 -3.99
N TYR A 92 -3.99 -26.86 -4.76
CA TYR A 92 -4.58 -26.83 -6.10
C TYR A 92 -3.63 -26.20 -7.13
N PRO A 93 -2.44 -26.77 -7.37
CA PRO A 93 -1.41 -26.17 -8.22
C PRO A 93 -1.84 -25.94 -9.68
N GLN A 94 -2.90 -26.60 -10.14
CA GLN A 94 -3.47 -26.40 -11.47
C GLN A 94 -4.14 -25.02 -11.66
N TYR A 95 -4.54 -24.35 -10.59
CA TYR A 95 -5.16 -23.01 -10.62
C TYR A 95 -4.14 -21.88 -10.42
N ARG A 96 -2.92 -22.18 -9.98
CA ARG A 96 -1.91 -21.18 -9.70
C ARG A 96 -1.64 -20.29 -10.91
N SER A 97 -1.90 -18.99 -10.79
CA SER A 97 -1.62 -17.98 -11.79
C SER A 97 -0.18 -17.47 -11.69
N ALA A 98 0.39 -17.10 -12.85
CA ALA A 98 1.69 -16.40 -12.89
C ALA A 98 1.60 -14.98 -12.30
N ASP A 99 0.39 -14.42 -12.28
CA ASP A 99 0.10 -13.06 -11.78
C ASP A 99 -0.33 -13.06 -10.30
N SER A 100 -0.27 -14.23 -9.64
CA SER A 100 -0.58 -14.32 -8.21
C SER A 100 0.37 -13.46 -7.37
N PRO A 101 -0.14 -12.75 -6.35
CA PRO A 101 0.68 -12.01 -5.38
C PRO A 101 1.78 -12.84 -4.73
N THR A 102 1.62 -14.16 -4.67
CA THR A 102 2.64 -15.09 -4.13
C THR A 102 3.89 -15.18 -5.01
N THR A 103 3.82 -14.68 -6.25
CA THR A 103 4.94 -14.71 -7.22
C THR A 103 5.59 -13.34 -7.42
N GLN A 104 5.07 -12.26 -6.81
CA GLN A 104 5.49 -10.88 -7.05
C GLN A 104 5.93 -10.18 -5.76
N VAL A 105 6.86 -9.21 -5.88
CA VAL A 105 7.19 -8.27 -4.80
C VAL A 105 6.17 -7.13 -4.81
N GLY A 106 5.66 -6.73 -3.64
CA GLY A 106 4.67 -5.65 -3.54
C GLY A 106 5.29 -4.27 -3.64
N GLY A 107 4.53 -3.32 -4.17
CA GLY A 107 4.85 -1.89 -4.30
C GLY A 107 5.04 -1.46 -5.76
N ALA A 108 4.30 -0.45 -6.20
CA ALA A 108 4.51 0.21 -7.49
C ALA A 108 5.23 1.56 -7.28
N ALA A 109 6.03 2.00 -8.26
CA ALA A 109 6.61 3.33 -8.24
C ALA A 109 5.50 4.38 -8.45
N SER A 110 5.45 5.41 -7.59
CA SER A 110 4.48 6.50 -7.71
C SER A 110 4.89 7.44 -8.85
N GLU A 111 3.92 7.90 -9.65
CA GLU A 111 4.16 8.91 -10.70
C GLU A 111 4.65 10.27 -10.19
N ALA A 112 4.66 10.48 -8.88
CA ALA A 112 5.15 11.70 -8.25
C ALA A 112 6.68 11.85 -8.30
N PHE A 113 7.39 10.74 -8.55
CA PHE A 113 8.83 10.64 -8.66
C PHE A 113 9.21 9.94 -9.96
N ALA A 114 10.37 10.27 -10.53
CA ALA A 114 10.85 9.57 -11.70
C ALA A 114 11.09 8.07 -11.37
N PRO A 115 10.66 7.15 -12.23
CA PRO A 115 10.94 5.73 -12.01
C PRO A 115 12.44 5.45 -12.21
N VAL A 116 12.97 4.54 -11.39
CA VAL A 116 14.38 4.13 -11.40
C VAL A 116 14.48 2.62 -11.40
N GLU A 117 15.11 2.05 -12.41
CA GLU A 117 15.43 0.63 -12.46
C GLU A 117 16.63 0.30 -11.54
N HIS A 118 16.47 -0.79 -10.77
CA HIS A 118 17.56 -1.38 -9.99
C HIS A 118 18.45 -2.23 -10.88
N LEU A 119 19.76 -2.13 -10.71
CA LEU A 119 20.72 -2.96 -11.47
C LEU A 119 20.59 -4.45 -11.10
N GLN A 120 20.15 -4.71 -9.87
CA GLN A 120 19.80 -6.04 -9.38
C GLN A 120 18.49 -5.98 -8.60
N GLN A 121 17.57 -6.94 -8.85
CA GLN A 121 16.28 -7.00 -8.18
C GLN A 121 16.39 -6.85 -6.65
N MET A 122 15.60 -5.95 -6.07
CA MET A 122 15.38 -5.85 -4.64
C MET A 122 14.29 -6.83 -4.21
N THR A 123 14.69 -7.91 -3.59
CA THR A 123 13.76 -8.94 -3.09
C THR A 123 13.20 -8.58 -1.71
N SER A 124 12.09 -9.21 -1.34
CA SER A 124 11.57 -9.25 0.02
C SER A 124 12.31 -10.30 0.84
N LEU A 125 11.77 -10.68 1.99
CA LEU A 125 12.21 -11.79 2.83
C LEU A 125 11.02 -12.72 3.08
N ASP A 126 11.29 -13.99 3.31
CA ASP A 126 10.29 -14.94 3.79
C ASP A 126 10.16 -14.79 5.31
N ASP A 127 8.93 -14.55 5.77
CA ASP A 127 8.64 -14.35 7.18
C ASP A 127 8.42 -15.69 7.90
N VAL A 128 8.93 -15.79 9.13
CA VAL A 128 8.69 -16.90 10.07
C VAL A 128 8.21 -16.31 11.40
N PHE A 129 7.18 -16.93 11.99
CA PHE A 129 6.47 -16.35 13.14
C PHE A 129 6.65 -17.17 14.42
N SER A 130 7.37 -18.29 14.35
CA SER A 130 7.71 -19.09 15.51
C SER A 130 9.11 -19.66 15.42
N LEU A 131 9.67 -20.06 16.57
CA LEU A 131 10.98 -20.73 16.62
C LEU A 131 10.95 -22.09 15.92
N GLU A 132 9.79 -22.75 15.89
CA GLU A 132 9.58 -24.01 15.19
C GLU A 132 9.64 -23.81 13.67
N GLU A 133 9.04 -22.74 13.13
CA GLU A 133 9.13 -22.41 11.71
C GLU A 133 10.56 -22.04 11.31
N LEU A 134 11.27 -21.29 12.16
CA LEU A 134 12.69 -20.97 11.94
C LEU A 134 13.53 -22.24 11.93
N ALA A 135 13.28 -23.16 12.87
CA ALA A 135 13.95 -24.48 12.93
C ALA A 135 13.66 -25.32 11.68
N GLY A 136 12.44 -25.23 11.14
CA GLY A 136 12.06 -25.83 9.85
C GLY A 136 12.84 -25.25 8.69
N TRP A 137 13.00 -23.92 8.63
CA TRP A 137 13.83 -23.26 7.63
C TRP A 137 15.31 -23.66 7.74
N GLU A 138 15.90 -23.65 8.93
CA GLU A 138 17.29 -24.13 9.14
C GLU A 138 17.50 -25.58 8.70
N THR A 139 16.51 -26.45 8.97
CA THR A 139 16.56 -27.85 8.56
C THR A 139 16.53 -27.99 7.02
N ARG A 140 15.72 -27.18 6.32
CA ARG A 140 15.74 -27.14 4.86
C ARG A 140 17.10 -26.69 4.34
N MET A 141 17.68 -25.62 4.92
CA MET A 141 19.01 -25.12 4.54
C MET A 141 20.09 -26.20 4.75
N ALA A 142 20.04 -26.91 5.86
CA ALA A 142 20.99 -28.02 6.13
C ALA A 142 20.86 -29.14 5.09
N ASN A 143 19.64 -29.51 4.70
CA ASN A 143 19.38 -30.54 3.68
C ASN A 143 19.84 -30.08 2.28
N ASP A 144 19.50 -28.87 1.88
CA ASP A 144 19.80 -28.32 0.56
C ASP A 144 21.32 -28.12 0.34
N THR A 145 22.05 -27.79 1.43
CA THR A 145 23.50 -27.54 1.40
C THR A 145 24.34 -28.78 1.76
N GLY A 146 23.71 -29.79 2.36
CA GLY A 146 24.42 -30.96 2.94
C GLY A 146 25.26 -30.61 4.19
N ARG A 147 25.02 -29.44 4.84
CA ARG A 147 25.80 -28.93 5.96
C ARG A 147 24.88 -28.53 7.11
N SER A 148 25.17 -28.97 8.30
CA SER A 148 24.45 -28.62 9.54
C SER A 148 25.15 -27.53 10.38
N ASP A 149 26.38 -27.13 9.98
CA ASP A 149 27.26 -26.22 10.72
C ASP A 149 27.40 -24.85 10.02
N LEU A 150 26.31 -24.33 9.49
CA LEU A 150 26.30 -23.05 8.77
C LEU A 150 26.51 -21.87 9.72
N ASP A 151 27.39 -20.94 9.33
CA ASP A 151 27.51 -19.65 9.98
C ASP A 151 26.36 -18.75 9.50
N MET A 152 25.61 -18.21 10.47
CA MET A 152 24.46 -17.34 10.24
C MET A 152 24.73 -15.93 10.73
N LEU A 153 24.44 -14.94 9.91
CA LEU A 153 24.43 -13.54 10.32
C LEU A 153 23.03 -13.18 10.83
N THR A 154 22.95 -12.66 12.05
CA THR A 154 21.70 -12.16 12.64
C THR A 154 21.72 -10.64 12.65
N GLU A 155 20.65 -10.04 12.18
CA GLU A 155 20.46 -8.59 12.06
C GLU A 155 19.13 -8.20 12.70
N VAL A 156 19.02 -6.98 13.23
CA VAL A 156 17.72 -6.41 13.60
C VAL A 156 16.90 -6.13 12.35
N LYS A 157 15.64 -6.51 12.35
CA LYS A 157 14.69 -6.15 11.31
C LYS A 157 14.14 -4.75 11.61
N ILE A 158 14.73 -3.76 10.95
CA ILE A 158 14.40 -2.35 11.15
C ILE A 158 13.03 -2.06 10.56
N ASP A 159 12.18 -1.37 11.30
CA ASP A 159 10.89 -0.91 10.83
C ASP A 159 11.00 0.48 10.18
N GLY A 160 11.23 0.50 8.87
CA GLY A 160 11.51 1.71 8.09
C GLY A 160 11.05 1.61 6.64
N LEU A 161 11.74 2.32 5.75
CA LEU A 161 11.55 2.30 4.31
C LEU A 161 12.83 1.83 3.61
N ALA A 162 12.72 0.75 2.83
CA ALA A 162 13.84 0.19 2.09
C ALA A 162 14.31 1.11 0.96
N VAL A 163 15.63 1.32 0.88
CA VAL A 163 16.28 2.12 -0.16
C VAL A 163 17.46 1.37 -0.79
N ASN A 164 17.70 1.67 -2.05
CA ASN A 164 18.85 1.24 -2.81
C ASN A 164 19.70 2.46 -3.21
N LEU A 165 20.97 2.46 -2.81
CA LEU A 165 21.94 3.55 -3.06
C LEU A 165 22.95 3.07 -4.09
N LEU A 166 22.95 3.65 -5.28
CA LEU A 166 23.97 3.41 -6.30
C LEU A 166 25.14 4.36 -6.13
N TYR A 167 26.32 3.81 -5.92
CA TYR A 167 27.59 4.54 -5.94
C TYR A 167 28.37 4.16 -7.20
N GLU A 168 28.86 5.19 -7.90
CA GLU A 168 29.73 5.06 -9.08
C GLU A 168 31.07 5.72 -8.79
N ASN A 169 32.16 4.97 -8.87
CA ASN A 169 33.48 5.40 -8.48
C ASN A 169 33.54 6.02 -7.06
N GLY A 170 32.73 5.48 -6.17
CA GLY A 170 32.58 5.92 -4.80
C GLY A 170 31.69 7.15 -4.57
N GLU A 171 31.19 7.82 -5.59
CA GLU A 171 30.25 8.94 -5.47
C GLU A 171 28.80 8.44 -5.49
N LEU A 172 27.93 8.99 -4.61
CA LEU A 172 26.50 8.69 -4.63
C LEU A 172 25.88 9.24 -5.92
N SER A 173 25.63 8.36 -6.87
CA SER A 173 25.04 8.69 -8.17
C SER A 173 23.51 8.79 -8.05
N ARG A 174 22.87 7.77 -7.45
CA ARG A 174 21.42 7.62 -7.44
C ARG A 174 20.94 6.92 -6.16
N ALA A 175 19.71 7.25 -5.72
CA ALA A 175 19.02 6.55 -4.65
C ALA A 175 17.56 6.30 -5.05
N ALA A 176 17.07 5.08 -4.81
CA ALA A 176 15.70 4.70 -5.15
C ALA A 176 15.02 3.96 -4.01
N THR A 177 13.69 4.08 -3.90
CA THR A 177 12.87 3.18 -3.06
C THR A 177 12.84 1.78 -3.66
N ARG A 178 12.39 0.77 -2.91
CA ARG A 178 12.32 -0.60 -3.41
C ARG A 178 11.37 -0.75 -4.62
N GLY A 179 10.21 -0.05 -4.58
CA GLY A 179 9.17 -0.23 -5.58
C GLY A 179 8.69 -1.68 -5.67
N ASP A 180 8.48 -2.17 -6.89
CA ASP A 180 8.11 -3.56 -7.20
C ASP A 180 9.31 -4.54 -7.14
N GLY A 181 10.46 -4.05 -6.71
CA GLY A 181 11.72 -4.78 -6.66
C GLY A 181 12.57 -4.63 -7.92
N TRP A 182 12.02 -4.22 -9.04
CA TRP A 182 12.75 -3.89 -10.27
C TRP A 182 12.80 -2.39 -10.54
N VAL A 183 11.71 -1.70 -10.27
CA VAL A 183 11.58 -0.25 -10.47
C VAL A 183 11.14 0.40 -9.17
N GLY A 184 11.90 1.36 -8.69
CA GLY A 184 11.61 2.20 -7.53
C GLY A 184 11.41 3.66 -7.92
N GLU A 185 11.16 4.50 -6.92
CA GLU A 185 11.04 5.95 -7.06
C GLU A 185 12.40 6.62 -6.86
N ASP A 186 12.77 7.59 -7.71
CA ASP A 186 13.99 8.39 -7.52
C ASP A 186 13.85 9.32 -6.32
N VAL A 187 14.52 8.96 -5.23
CA VAL A 187 14.61 9.75 -4.01
C VAL A 187 16.00 10.35 -3.78
N THR A 188 16.82 10.44 -4.82
CA THR A 188 18.22 10.87 -4.74
C THR A 188 18.37 12.22 -4.05
N ALA A 189 17.57 13.21 -4.44
CA ALA A 189 17.63 14.54 -3.86
C ALA A 189 17.28 14.55 -2.37
N ASN A 190 16.32 13.72 -1.96
CA ASN A 190 15.88 13.55 -0.58
C ASN A 190 16.95 12.82 0.26
N VAL A 191 17.46 11.69 -0.25
CA VAL A 191 18.52 10.91 0.42
C VAL A 191 19.79 11.74 0.65
N ARG A 192 20.16 12.60 -0.28
CA ARG A 192 21.31 13.52 -0.10
C ARG A 192 21.15 14.48 1.08
N THR A 193 19.96 14.68 1.60
CA THR A 193 19.74 15.50 2.81
C THR A 193 19.97 14.74 4.11
N ILE A 194 20.04 13.39 4.07
CA ILE A 194 20.22 12.55 5.26
C ILE A 194 21.69 12.51 5.63
N SER A 195 22.05 13.16 6.73
CA SER A 195 23.43 13.45 7.12
C SER A 195 24.30 12.21 7.37
N CYS A 196 23.71 11.08 7.77
CA CYS A 196 24.45 9.84 8.03
C CYS A 196 24.82 9.05 6.76
N ILE A 197 24.25 9.42 5.59
CA ILE A 197 24.55 8.77 4.30
C ILE A 197 25.70 9.50 3.64
N PRO A 198 26.88 8.87 3.45
CA PRO A 198 28.02 9.52 2.82
C PRO A 198 27.74 9.76 1.34
N HIS A 199 27.96 11.00 0.87
CA HIS A 199 27.89 11.31 -0.57
C HIS A 199 29.08 10.69 -1.33
N ARG A 200 30.17 10.37 -0.61
CA ARG A 200 31.35 9.71 -1.14
C ARG A 200 31.84 8.62 -0.20
N LEU A 201 32.00 7.41 -0.71
CA LEU A 201 32.57 6.28 0.03
C LEU A 201 34.08 6.48 0.23
N LYS A 202 34.60 5.96 1.34
CA LYS A 202 36.01 6.04 1.71
C LYS A 202 36.76 4.77 1.30
N GLY A 203 38.10 4.91 1.06
CA GLY A 203 38.95 3.74 0.84
C GLY A 203 38.83 3.14 -0.56
N LEU A 204 39.14 1.86 -0.67
CA LEU A 204 39.05 1.10 -1.92
C LEU A 204 37.61 0.67 -2.18
N VAL A 205 37.02 1.13 -3.26
CA VAL A 205 35.62 0.90 -3.63
C VAL A 205 35.52 0.31 -5.04
N PRO A 206 34.51 -0.50 -5.36
CA PRO A 206 34.26 -0.95 -6.72
C PRO A 206 33.85 0.20 -7.64
N ALA A 207 33.95 -0.02 -8.95
CA ALA A 207 33.53 0.99 -9.94
C ALA A 207 32.04 1.33 -9.81
N ARG A 208 31.18 0.30 -9.60
CA ARG A 208 29.76 0.48 -9.28
C ARG A 208 29.35 -0.46 -8.16
N VAL A 209 28.53 0.02 -7.23
CA VAL A 209 27.95 -0.79 -6.17
C VAL A 209 26.58 -0.26 -5.75
N GLU A 210 25.62 -1.17 -5.65
CA GLU A 210 24.34 -0.90 -5.00
C GLU A 210 24.40 -1.30 -3.53
N ILE A 211 24.17 -0.35 -2.64
CA ILE A 211 24.10 -0.56 -1.19
C ILE A 211 22.63 -0.48 -0.76
N ARG A 212 22.13 -1.54 -0.14
CA ARG A 212 20.76 -1.64 0.35
C ARG A 212 20.69 -1.31 1.82
N GLY A 213 19.69 -0.56 2.20
CA GLY A 213 19.48 -0.16 3.58
C GLY A 213 18.05 0.22 3.88
N GLU A 214 17.82 0.53 5.15
CA GLU A 214 16.51 0.95 5.65
C GLU A 214 16.63 2.38 6.19
N VAL A 215 15.80 3.30 5.68
CA VAL A 215 15.65 4.66 6.21
C VAL A 215 14.58 4.63 7.30
N TYR A 216 14.89 5.21 8.44
CA TYR A 216 14.04 5.18 9.62
C TYR A 216 14.12 6.49 10.42
N PHE A 217 13.19 6.66 11.37
CA PHE A 217 13.29 7.69 12.41
C PHE A 217 13.97 7.10 13.66
N PRO A 218 15.02 7.73 14.20
CA PRO A 218 15.47 7.43 15.56
C PRO A 218 14.35 7.71 16.57
N THR A 219 14.12 6.79 17.50
CA THR A 219 12.97 6.84 18.44
C THR A 219 12.86 8.18 19.18
N LYS A 220 13.99 8.68 19.72
CA LYS A 220 14.02 9.96 20.45
C LYS A 220 13.68 11.16 19.56
N ASP A 221 14.13 11.14 18.31
CA ASP A 221 13.89 12.22 17.37
C ASP A 221 12.43 12.20 16.89
N PHE A 222 11.84 11.01 16.73
CA PHE A 222 10.42 10.84 16.42
C PHE A 222 9.52 11.38 17.54
N GLU A 223 9.83 11.05 18.81
CA GLU A 223 9.12 11.56 19.97
C GLU A 223 9.20 13.09 20.04
N SER A 224 10.39 13.64 19.83
CA SER A 224 10.62 15.10 19.85
C SER A 224 9.86 15.81 18.72
N LEU A 225 9.86 15.24 17.52
CA LEU A 225 9.11 15.74 16.36
C LEU A 225 7.60 15.77 16.65
N ASN A 226 7.06 14.69 17.22
CA ASN A 226 5.65 14.60 17.56
C ASN A 226 5.26 15.59 18.66
N ALA A 227 6.11 15.79 19.67
CA ALA A 227 5.90 16.79 20.72
C ALA A 227 5.84 18.22 20.12
N GLU A 228 6.72 18.54 19.17
CA GLU A 228 6.71 19.84 18.49
C GLU A 228 5.46 20.02 17.61
N ARG A 229 5.03 19.00 16.85
CA ARG A 229 3.81 19.04 16.05
C ARG A 229 2.59 19.34 16.91
N VAL A 230 2.45 18.64 18.02
CA VAL A 230 1.37 18.92 19.01
C VAL A 230 1.46 20.35 19.54
N ARG A 231 2.68 20.85 19.83
CA ARG A 231 2.89 22.22 20.34
C ARG A 231 2.43 23.30 19.34
N VAL A 232 2.63 23.05 18.04
CA VAL A 232 2.19 23.99 16.98
C VAL A 232 0.75 23.74 16.51
N GLY A 233 0.04 22.78 17.11
CA GLY A 233 -1.35 22.46 16.79
C GLY A 233 -1.53 21.54 15.58
N GLU A 234 -0.48 20.82 15.17
CA GLU A 234 -0.53 19.82 14.12
C GLU A 234 -0.77 18.43 14.71
N ALA A 235 -1.43 17.55 13.94
CA ALA A 235 -1.60 16.16 14.34
C ALA A 235 -0.24 15.43 14.40
N PRO A 236 0.05 14.65 15.45
CA PRO A 236 1.27 13.85 15.52
C PRO A 236 1.25 12.74 14.48
N PHE A 237 2.42 12.29 14.05
CA PHE A 237 2.54 11.09 13.24
C PHE A 237 2.15 9.85 14.03
N VAL A 238 1.48 8.90 13.39
CA VAL A 238 0.94 7.71 14.05
C VAL A 238 2.03 6.72 14.44
N ASN A 239 3.00 6.47 13.55
CA ASN A 239 4.15 5.61 13.83
C ASN A 239 5.43 6.11 13.11
N ALA A 240 6.58 5.62 13.55
CA ALA A 240 7.88 6.04 13.06
C ALA A 240 8.12 5.59 11.60
N ARG A 241 7.65 4.40 11.19
CA ARG A 241 7.77 3.87 9.84
C ARG A 241 7.06 4.75 8.80
N ASN A 242 5.76 5.01 9.01
CA ASN A 242 4.99 5.84 8.08
C ASN A 242 5.49 7.28 8.06
N ALA A 243 5.95 7.79 9.20
CA ALA A 243 6.59 9.10 9.26
C ALA A 243 7.90 9.13 8.46
N ALA A 244 8.72 8.07 8.50
CA ALA A 244 9.95 7.97 7.71
C ALA A 244 9.63 7.88 6.22
N ALA A 245 8.70 7.00 5.82
CA ALA A 245 8.26 6.84 4.44
C ALA A 245 7.71 8.15 3.87
N GLY A 246 6.76 8.79 4.57
CA GLY A 246 6.19 10.08 4.16
C GLY A 246 7.20 11.24 4.17
N SER A 247 8.23 11.21 5.03
CA SER A 247 9.29 12.22 5.08
C SER A 247 10.31 12.04 3.95
N LEU A 248 10.64 10.81 3.59
CA LEU A 248 11.56 10.55 2.48
C LEU A 248 10.91 10.85 1.13
N ARG A 249 9.60 10.61 0.99
CA ARG A 249 8.82 10.84 -0.24
C ARG A 249 8.23 12.26 -0.33
N GLN A 250 8.94 13.28 0.18
CA GLN A 250 8.52 14.68 0.02
C GLN A 250 8.93 15.19 -1.36
N LYS A 251 7.99 15.83 -2.08
CA LYS A 251 8.27 16.49 -3.39
C LYS A 251 9.35 17.59 -3.27
N ASP A 252 9.41 18.27 -2.12
CA ASP A 252 10.47 19.26 -1.81
C ASP A 252 11.52 18.64 -0.88
N PRO A 253 12.75 18.36 -1.35
CA PRO A 253 13.82 17.82 -0.50
C PRO A 253 14.16 18.67 0.75
N LYS A 254 13.81 19.95 0.76
CA LYS A 254 13.99 20.81 1.94
C LYS A 254 13.13 20.34 3.11
N LYS A 255 11.92 19.87 2.83
CA LYS A 255 11.04 19.28 3.86
C LYS A 255 11.63 18.00 4.43
N THR A 256 12.31 17.19 3.61
CA THR A 256 13.06 16.01 4.07
C THR A 256 14.24 16.41 4.94
N ALA A 257 14.98 17.47 4.56
CA ALA A 257 16.12 17.98 5.31
C ALA A 257 15.77 18.49 6.73
N GLU A 258 14.51 18.90 6.94
CA GLU A 258 13.98 19.31 8.26
C GLU A 258 13.65 18.11 9.15
N ARG A 259 13.70 16.89 8.62
CA ARG A 259 13.36 15.66 9.33
C ARG A 259 14.64 14.91 9.75
N PRO A 260 14.78 14.53 11.02
CA PRO A 260 15.97 13.83 11.51
C PRO A 260 15.95 12.35 11.13
N LEU A 261 15.94 12.07 9.81
CA LEU A 261 16.00 10.71 9.28
C LEU A 261 17.40 10.13 9.45
N ALA A 262 17.46 8.82 9.69
CA ALA A 262 18.69 8.03 9.69
C ALA A 262 18.54 6.81 8.77
N MET A 263 19.65 6.14 8.47
CA MET A 263 19.69 4.95 7.61
C MET A 263 20.69 3.96 8.16
N LEU A 264 20.39 2.67 8.06
CA LEU A 264 21.34 1.58 8.29
C LEU A 264 21.41 0.69 7.06
N ALA A 265 22.63 0.41 6.60
CA ALA A 265 22.88 -0.53 5.53
C ALA A 265 22.76 -1.96 6.04
N HIS A 266 22.02 -2.82 5.30
CA HIS A 266 21.78 -4.20 5.63
C HIS A 266 22.14 -5.19 4.52
N GLY A 267 22.67 -4.70 3.39
CA GLY A 267 23.05 -5.60 2.29
C GLY A 267 23.67 -4.88 1.11
N ILE A 268 24.09 -5.69 0.16
CA ILE A 268 24.67 -5.28 -1.12
C ILE A 268 23.79 -5.86 -2.23
N GLY A 269 23.56 -5.06 -3.26
CA GLY A 269 22.96 -5.48 -4.53
C GLY A 269 24.02 -5.77 -5.59
N PHE A 270 23.89 -5.08 -6.73
CA PHE A 270 24.83 -5.18 -7.84
C PHE A 270 26.23 -4.68 -7.49
N VAL A 271 27.27 -5.38 -7.96
CA VAL A 271 28.67 -4.98 -7.81
C VAL A 271 29.39 -5.14 -9.13
N GLU A 272 30.16 -4.12 -9.50
CA GLU A 272 31.08 -4.16 -10.62
C GLU A 272 32.43 -3.60 -10.16
N ALA A 273 33.43 -4.46 -10.04
CA ALA A 273 34.75 -4.07 -9.54
C ALA A 273 35.48 -3.06 -10.47
N GLY A 274 35.32 -3.22 -11.81
CA GLY A 274 36.06 -2.41 -12.78
C GLY A 274 37.58 -2.53 -12.60
N ASP A 275 38.28 -1.47 -12.92
CA ASP A 275 39.76 -1.37 -12.76
C ASP A 275 40.17 -0.90 -11.34
N SER A 276 39.25 -0.88 -10.37
CA SER A 276 39.48 -0.36 -9.02
C SER A 276 40.44 -1.20 -8.17
N GLY A 277 40.70 -2.44 -8.54
CA GLY A 277 41.45 -3.41 -7.73
C GLY A 277 40.68 -3.93 -6.50
N PHE A 278 39.38 -3.60 -6.38
CA PHE A 278 38.51 -4.12 -5.33
C PHE A 278 38.26 -5.62 -5.52
N THR A 279 38.37 -6.38 -4.44
CA THR A 279 38.04 -7.81 -4.42
C THR A 279 36.83 -8.02 -3.54
N GLU A 280 35.80 -8.68 -4.07
CA GLU A 280 34.57 -8.98 -3.34
C GLU A 280 34.84 -9.94 -2.17
N PRO A 281 34.32 -9.67 -0.98
CA PRO A 281 34.36 -10.61 0.13
C PRO A 281 33.53 -11.89 -0.14
N ASP A 282 34.06 -13.03 0.28
CA ASP A 282 33.40 -14.33 0.17
C ASP A 282 32.25 -14.50 1.18
N THR A 283 32.11 -13.58 2.14
CA THR A 283 31.14 -13.67 3.23
C THR A 283 30.35 -12.37 3.37
N LEU A 284 29.09 -12.50 3.86
CA LEU A 284 28.25 -11.36 4.15
C LEU A 284 28.83 -10.50 5.27
N SER A 285 29.40 -11.13 6.32
CA SER A 285 30.13 -10.41 7.38
C SER A 285 31.32 -9.60 6.84
N GLY A 286 32.02 -10.11 5.84
CA GLY A 286 33.08 -9.35 5.14
C GLY A 286 32.55 -8.12 4.43
N TRP A 287 31.35 -8.23 3.82
CA TRP A 287 30.69 -7.06 3.23
C TRP A 287 30.29 -6.01 4.26
N PHE A 288 29.84 -6.40 5.46
CA PHE A 288 29.57 -5.44 6.54
C PHE A 288 30.82 -4.72 6.99
N GLU A 289 32.00 -5.36 7.00
CA GLU A 289 33.27 -4.69 7.27
C GLU A 289 33.66 -3.72 6.14
N CYS A 290 33.40 -4.06 4.86
CA CYS A 290 33.56 -3.11 3.75
C CYS A 290 32.66 -1.88 3.92
N LEU A 291 31.36 -2.08 4.23
CA LEU A 291 30.42 -1.00 4.46
C LEU A 291 30.90 -0.04 5.56
N LYS A 292 31.35 -0.57 6.69
CA LYS A 292 31.95 0.24 7.78
C LYS A 292 33.17 1.02 7.32
N ASN A 293 34.09 0.36 6.59
CA ASN A 293 35.31 0.99 6.09
C ASN A 293 35.02 2.10 5.05
N TRP A 294 33.93 1.93 4.26
CA TRP A 294 33.44 2.94 3.33
C TRP A 294 32.79 4.13 4.03
N GLY A 295 32.45 3.98 5.34
CA GLY A 295 31.79 5.02 6.13
C GLY A 295 30.29 4.93 6.09
N MET A 296 29.72 3.80 5.60
CA MET A 296 28.29 3.55 5.66
C MET A 296 27.87 3.20 7.09
N PRO A 297 26.73 3.73 7.56
CA PRO A 297 26.17 3.32 8.84
C PRO A 297 25.65 1.87 8.75
N VAL A 298 26.06 1.05 9.69
CA VAL A 298 25.61 -0.34 9.85
C VAL A 298 25.17 -0.59 11.28
N SER A 299 24.24 -1.52 11.49
CA SER A 299 23.74 -1.81 12.83
C SER A 299 24.82 -2.37 13.74
N PRO A 300 25.00 -1.84 14.97
CA PRO A 300 25.88 -2.42 15.96
C PRO A 300 25.36 -3.77 16.52
N HIS A 301 24.10 -4.10 16.24
CA HIS A 301 23.43 -5.29 16.74
C HIS A 301 23.61 -6.52 15.83
N THR A 302 24.24 -6.35 14.65
CA THR A 302 24.58 -7.45 13.75
C THR A 302 25.60 -8.39 14.38
N LYS A 303 25.30 -9.70 14.41
CA LYS A 303 26.18 -10.73 14.99
C LYS A 303 26.28 -11.96 14.09
N LEU A 304 27.48 -12.49 13.96
CA LEU A 304 27.72 -13.81 13.34
C LEU A 304 27.57 -14.89 14.43
N LEU A 305 26.70 -15.85 14.21
CA LEU A 305 26.34 -16.92 15.12
C LEU A 305 26.39 -18.27 14.42
N ARG A 306 26.54 -19.33 15.21
CA ARG A 306 26.52 -20.72 14.74
C ARG A 306 25.62 -21.55 15.64
N GLY A 307 24.70 -22.29 15.01
CA GLY A 307 23.82 -23.22 15.70
C GLY A 307 22.55 -22.59 16.24
N ARG A 308 21.51 -23.40 16.24
CA ARG A 308 20.13 -23.00 16.58
C ARG A 308 20.00 -22.29 17.93
N GLU A 309 20.53 -22.89 18.99
CA GLU A 309 20.42 -22.37 20.35
C GLU A 309 20.97 -20.93 20.48
N ALA A 310 22.07 -20.64 19.76
CA ALA A 310 22.67 -19.31 19.79
C ALA A 310 21.77 -18.28 19.07
N ILE A 311 21.12 -18.68 17.98
CA ILE A 311 20.19 -17.84 17.20
C ILE A 311 18.91 -17.60 18.00
N GLU A 312 18.28 -18.65 18.56
CA GLU A 312 17.08 -18.54 19.40
C GLU A 312 17.32 -17.65 20.62
N LYS A 313 18.47 -17.85 21.31
CA LYS A 313 18.87 -16.98 22.41
C LYS A 313 18.98 -15.51 21.96
N ARG A 314 19.58 -15.26 20.79
CA ARG A 314 19.74 -13.91 20.24
C ARG A 314 18.39 -13.27 19.92
N ILE A 315 17.47 -14.01 19.35
CA ILE A 315 16.09 -13.57 19.09
C ILE A 315 15.42 -13.16 20.40
N GLY A 316 15.52 -13.98 21.46
CA GLY A 316 14.98 -13.66 22.78
C GLY A 316 15.60 -12.40 23.41
N GLU A 317 16.95 -12.22 23.27
CA GLU A 317 17.65 -11.02 23.75
C GLU A 317 17.15 -9.75 23.04
N LEU A 318 17.03 -9.79 21.71
CA LEU A 318 16.57 -8.66 20.92
C LEU A 318 15.08 -8.37 21.15
N GLY A 319 14.23 -9.40 21.30
CA GLY A 319 12.84 -9.27 21.66
C GLY A 319 12.63 -8.58 23.02
N ALA A 320 13.44 -8.92 24.02
CA ALA A 320 13.40 -8.26 25.32
C ALA A 320 13.87 -6.78 25.26
N GLN A 321 14.69 -6.43 24.29
CA GLN A 321 15.26 -5.10 24.13
C GLN A 321 14.55 -4.24 23.06
N ARG A 322 13.48 -4.76 22.41
CA ARG A 322 12.88 -4.12 21.23
C ARG A 322 12.49 -2.65 21.43
N HIS A 323 12.07 -2.27 22.64
CA HIS A 323 11.66 -0.90 22.97
C HIS A 323 12.78 -0.03 23.55
N SER A 324 14.00 -0.55 23.67
CA SER A 324 15.16 0.18 24.22
C SER A 324 16.23 0.47 23.18
N LEU A 325 16.01 0.05 21.93
CA LEU A 325 16.91 0.32 20.82
C LEU A 325 16.74 1.76 20.31
N GLU A 326 17.71 2.20 19.51
CA GLU A 326 17.70 3.53 18.92
C GLU A 326 16.58 3.71 17.85
N HIS A 327 15.98 2.63 17.41
CA HIS A 327 14.92 2.57 16.39
C HIS A 327 13.97 1.41 16.66
N GLU A 328 12.77 1.49 16.11
CA GLU A 328 11.81 0.41 16.15
C GLU A 328 12.27 -0.79 15.32
N ILE A 329 11.96 -2.00 15.81
CA ILE A 329 12.21 -3.27 15.13
C ILE A 329 10.98 -4.17 15.21
N ASP A 330 10.65 -4.85 14.11
CA ASP A 330 9.54 -5.80 14.01
C ASP A 330 10.00 -7.27 14.07
N GLY A 331 11.33 -7.50 14.13
CA GLY A 331 11.86 -8.85 14.15
C GLY A 331 13.39 -8.95 14.09
N VAL A 332 13.85 -10.12 13.69
CA VAL A 332 15.27 -10.46 13.50
C VAL A 332 15.44 -11.14 12.14
N VAL A 333 16.36 -10.66 11.32
CA VAL A 333 16.71 -11.31 10.06
C VAL A 333 17.87 -12.27 10.27
N VAL A 334 17.73 -13.51 9.80
CA VAL A 334 18.77 -14.54 9.83
C VAL A 334 19.21 -14.84 8.41
N LYS A 335 20.49 -14.72 8.12
CA LYS A 335 21.06 -14.90 6.78
C LYS A 335 22.24 -15.87 6.82
N ILE A 336 22.37 -16.74 5.84
CA ILE A 336 23.58 -17.56 5.67
C ILE A 336 24.75 -16.65 5.33
N ASN A 337 25.88 -16.78 6.03
CA ASN A 337 27.01 -15.88 5.90
C ASN A 337 27.87 -16.12 4.63
N ASP A 338 27.95 -17.37 4.15
CA ASP A 338 28.77 -17.77 3.01
C ASP A 338 28.10 -17.42 1.67
N ARG A 339 28.74 -16.59 0.86
CA ARG A 339 28.19 -16.09 -0.42
C ARG A 339 28.09 -17.17 -1.51
N ALA A 340 28.98 -18.16 -1.52
CA ALA A 340 28.89 -19.25 -2.47
C ALA A 340 27.69 -20.14 -2.16
N ILE A 341 27.40 -20.37 -0.89
CA ILE A 341 26.21 -21.07 -0.46
C ILE A 341 24.95 -20.26 -0.81
N GLN A 342 24.93 -18.95 -0.56
CA GLN A 342 23.81 -18.09 -0.97
C GLN A 342 23.54 -18.20 -2.46
N ALA A 343 24.57 -18.15 -3.29
CA ALA A 343 24.44 -18.28 -4.75
C ALA A 343 23.90 -19.66 -5.17
N SER A 344 24.30 -20.74 -4.50
CA SER A 344 23.83 -22.10 -4.81
C SER A 344 22.37 -22.31 -4.42
N LEU A 345 21.89 -21.72 -3.33
CA LEU A 345 20.51 -21.77 -2.88
C LEU A 345 19.58 -20.88 -3.74
N GLY A 346 20.11 -19.78 -4.24
CA GLY A 346 19.43 -18.86 -5.12
C GLY A 346 18.30 -18.08 -4.44
N THR A 347 17.43 -17.55 -5.29
CA THR A 347 16.26 -16.73 -4.90
C THR A 347 14.99 -17.27 -5.54
N THR A 348 13.87 -17.05 -4.92
CA THR A 348 12.54 -17.16 -5.55
C THR A 348 12.27 -15.86 -6.33
N SER A 349 11.12 -15.76 -6.98
CA SER A 349 10.69 -14.50 -7.60
C SER A 349 10.55 -13.35 -6.59
N ARG A 350 10.34 -13.67 -5.29
CA ARG A 350 10.06 -12.72 -4.22
C ARG A 350 11.19 -12.58 -3.20
N ALA A 351 11.78 -13.68 -2.75
CA ALA A 351 12.68 -13.70 -1.61
C ALA A 351 13.90 -14.61 -1.82
N PRO A 352 15.06 -14.32 -1.17
CA PRO A 352 16.20 -15.20 -1.16
C PRO A 352 15.92 -16.42 -0.28
N ARG A 353 16.28 -17.63 -0.74
CA ARG A 353 16.10 -18.86 0.03
C ARG A 353 17.00 -18.93 1.27
N TRP A 354 18.14 -18.23 1.22
CA TRP A 354 19.20 -18.23 2.25
C TRP A 354 18.99 -17.21 3.37
N ALA A 355 17.84 -16.54 3.41
CA ALA A 355 17.47 -15.59 4.46
C ALA A 355 16.04 -15.84 4.95
N ALA A 356 15.81 -15.62 6.23
CA ALA A 356 14.50 -15.67 6.85
C ALA A 356 14.35 -14.47 7.81
N ALA A 357 13.16 -13.90 7.87
CA ALA A 357 12.80 -12.83 8.79
C ALA A 357 11.90 -13.39 9.90
N TYR A 358 12.48 -13.56 11.10
CA TYR A 358 11.69 -13.90 12.30
C TYR A 358 10.95 -12.65 12.77
N LYS A 359 9.63 -12.67 12.72
CA LYS A 359 8.78 -11.57 13.23
C LYS A 359 8.43 -11.77 14.69
N PHE A 360 8.57 -10.71 15.48
CA PHE A 360 8.13 -10.72 16.87
C PHE A 360 6.61 -10.84 16.96
N PRO A 361 6.09 -11.51 17.99
CA PRO A 361 4.67 -11.46 18.30
C PRO A 361 4.21 -10.01 18.48
N PRO A 362 3.01 -9.65 17.98
CA PRO A 362 2.42 -8.33 18.21
C PRO A 362 2.32 -8.02 19.69
N GLU A 363 2.55 -6.76 20.07
CA GLU A 363 2.33 -6.30 21.43
C GLU A 363 0.83 -6.28 21.76
N GLU A 364 0.44 -6.93 22.85
CA GLU A 364 -0.93 -6.93 23.34
C GLU A 364 -1.02 -6.17 24.67
N VAL A 365 -1.98 -5.27 24.76
CA VAL A 365 -2.28 -4.48 25.97
C VAL A 365 -3.76 -4.54 26.30
N ASN A 366 -4.10 -4.33 27.56
CA ASN A 366 -5.50 -4.30 27.99
C ASN A 366 -5.97 -2.87 28.17
N THR A 367 -7.13 -2.53 27.60
CA THR A 367 -7.78 -1.22 27.74
C THR A 367 -9.30 -1.36 27.88
N ARG A 368 -9.96 -0.35 28.49
CA ARG A 368 -11.41 -0.34 28.65
C ARG A 368 -12.09 0.11 27.35
N LEU A 369 -13.02 -0.71 26.85
CA LEU A 369 -13.88 -0.36 25.74
C LEU A 369 -15.03 0.53 26.22
N LEU A 370 -15.00 1.80 25.85
CA LEU A 370 -15.98 2.81 26.30
C LEU A 370 -17.25 2.78 25.47
N ASP A 371 -17.13 2.52 24.16
CA ASP A 371 -18.24 2.54 23.21
C ASP A 371 -17.88 1.75 21.94
N ILE A 372 -18.90 1.33 21.18
CA ILE A 372 -18.73 0.83 19.83
C ILE A 372 -19.56 1.70 18.89
N ARG A 373 -18.89 2.39 18.00
CA ARG A 373 -19.48 3.29 16.99
C ARG A 373 -19.36 2.69 15.61
N VAL A 374 -20.05 3.28 14.64
CA VAL A 374 -19.97 2.85 13.23
C VAL A 374 -19.53 4.01 12.34
N GLN A 375 -18.79 3.68 11.29
CA GLN A 375 -18.37 4.60 10.24
C GLN A 375 -18.94 4.15 8.90
N VAL A 376 -19.28 5.11 8.04
CA VAL A 376 -19.81 4.84 6.69
C VAL A 376 -18.73 5.20 5.67
N GLY A 377 -18.17 4.21 5.01
CA GLY A 377 -17.14 4.43 3.98
C GLY A 377 -17.71 4.86 2.63
N ARG A 378 -16.86 5.20 1.68
CA ARG A 378 -17.22 5.75 0.36
C ARG A 378 -18.18 4.89 -0.47
N THR A 379 -18.18 3.56 -0.27
CA THR A 379 -19.09 2.61 -0.94
C THR A 379 -20.33 2.29 -0.12
N GLY A 380 -20.60 3.08 0.92
CA GLY A 380 -21.71 2.90 1.83
C GLY A 380 -21.53 1.82 2.89
N ARG A 381 -20.44 1.04 2.91
CA ARG A 381 -20.18 0.01 3.92
C ARG A 381 -20.15 0.63 5.31
N VAL A 382 -20.93 0.04 6.23
CA VAL A 382 -21.01 0.51 7.63
C VAL A 382 -20.17 -0.41 8.50
N THR A 383 -19.06 0.13 9.00
CA THR A 383 -18.05 -0.63 9.73
C THR A 383 -18.03 -0.23 11.20
N PRO A 384 -18.23 -1.17 12.16
CA PRO A 384 -18.10 -0.90 13.58
C PRO A 384 -16.63 -0.76 13.99
N TYR A 385 -16.38 0.16 14.94
CA TYR A 385 -15.09 0.35 15.59
C TYR A 385 -15.27 0.62 17.09
N GLY A 386 -14.33 0.11 17.89
CA GLY A 386 -14.32 0.37 19.33
C GLY A 386 -13.69 1.73 19.66
N VAL A 387 -14.29 2.45 20.59
CA VAL A 387 -13.74 3.63 21.25
C VAL A 387 -13.28 3.21 22.63
N MET A 388 -12.00 3.45 22.96
CA MET A 388 -11.36 2.92 24.16
C MET A 388 -10.68 4.02 24.97
N GLU A 389 -10.38 3.72 26.24
CA GLU A 389 -9.42 4.53 27.00
C GLU A 389 -8.09 4.56 26.25
N ARG A 390 -7.53 5.78 26.12
CA ARG A 390 -6.28 6.00 25.40
C ARG A 390 -5.12 5.26 26.07
N ILE A 391 -4.49 4.35 25.35
CA ILE A 391 -3.38 3.53 25.80
C ILE A 391 -2.21 3.57 24.81
N LEU A 392 -0.98 3.43 25.32
CA LEU A 392 0.21 3.27 24.50
C LEU A 392 0.36 1.81 24.11
N VAL A 393 0.50 1.52 22.82
CA VAL A 393 0.79 0.17 22.28
C VAL A 393 1.65 0.30 21.04
N ALA A 394 2.71 -0.50 20.96
CA ALA A 394 3.68 -0.48 19.86
C ALA A 394 4.05 0.96 19.43
N GLY A 395 4.56 1.75 20.38
CA GLY A 395 5.09 3.10 20.13
C GLY A 395 4.06 4.19 19.82
N SER A 396 2.74 3.93 19.80
CA SER A 396 1.74 4.97 19.59
C SER A 396 0.55 4.89 20.53
N HIS A 397 -0.10 6.05 20.76
CA HIS A 397 -1.32 6.11 21.54
C HIS A 397 -2.54 5.74 20.69
N VAL A 398 -3.31 4.76 21.17
CA VAL A 398 -4.51 4.26 20.52
C VAL A 398 -5.73 4.54 21.40
N SER A 399 -6.81 5.03 20.80
CA SER A 399 -8.13 5.22 21.42
C SER A 399 -9.27 4.67 20.56
N ARG A 400 -8.98 4.23 19.32
CA ARG A 400 -9.96 3.62 18.41
C ARG A 400 -9.34 2.40 17.75
N ALA A 401 -10.15 1.34 17.57
CA ALA A 401 -9.72 0.13 16.87
C ALA A 401 -10.86 -0.47 16.07
N THR A 402 -10.54 -1.09 14.94
CA THR A 402 -11.55 -1.72 14.09
C THR A 402 -12.18 -2.95 14.75
N LEU A 403 -13.44 -3.19 14.41
CA LEU A 403 -14.18 -4.41 14.73
C LEU A 403 -14.73 -5.07 13.46
N HIS A 404 -14.26 -4.61 12.28
CA HIS A 404 -14.51 -5.12 10.94
C HIS A 404 -16.00 -5.16 10.52
N ASN A 405 -16.86 -5.91 11.20
CA ASN A 405 -18.29 -6.00 10.94
C ASN A 405 -19.06 -6.50 12.18
N ALA A 406 -20.39 -6.45 12.13
CA ALA A 406 -21.24 -6.85 13.25
C ALA A 406 -21.10 -8.34 13.62
N SER A 407 -20.84 -9.21 12.64
CA SER A 407 -20.62 -10.65 12.88
C SER A 407 -19.32 -10.89 13.65
N GLU A 408 -18.28 -10.13 13.39
CA GLU A 408 -17.02 -10.18 14.13
C GLU A 408 -17.18 -9.69 15.58
N VAL A 409 -17.96 -8.63 15.82
CA VAL A 409 -18.28 -8.19 17.18
C VAL A 409 -18.97 -9.32 17.96
N ALA A 410 -19.96 -9.96 17.33
CA ALA A 410 -20.68 -11.08 17.94
C ALA A 410 -19.77 -12.31 18.12
N ARG A 411 -18.96 -12.66 17.14
CA ARG A 411 -18.01 -13.79 17.19
C ARG A 411 -16.96 -13.62 18.28
N LYS A 412 -16.40 -12.42 18.42
CA LYS A 412 -15.45 -12.08 19.47
C LYS A 412 -16.11 -11.99 20.85
N GLY A 413 -17.43 -11.85 20.90
CA GLY A 413 -18.22 -11.75 22.16
C GLY A 413 -17.89 -10.49 22.97
N VAL A 414 -17.52 -9.41 22.28
CA VAL A 414 -17.15 -8.13 22.90
C VAL A 414 -18.39 -7.36 23.28
N LEU A 415 -18.41 -6.83 24.51
CA LEU A 415 -19.48 -5.97 25.06
C LEU A 415 -18.92 -4.56 25.32
N ILE A 416 -19.77 -3.55 25.16
CA ILE A 416 -19.42 -2.19 25.58
C ILE A 416 -19.25 -2.19 27.12
N GLY A 417 -18.15 -1.62 27.61
CA GLY A 417 -17.72 -1.68 28.98
C GLY A 417 -16.68 -2.76 29.29
N ASP A 418 -16.40 -3.69 28.38
CA ASP A 418 -15.37 -4.72 28.56
C ASP A 418 -13.97 -4.14 28.78
N LEU A 419 -13.15 -4.81 29.57
CA LEU A 419 -11.71 -4.75 29.42
C LEU A 419 -11.35 -5.62 28.23
N VAL A 420 -10.76 -5.03 27.20
CA VAL A 420 -10.43 -5.71 25.93
C VAL A 420 -8.93 -5.82 25.73
N VAL A 421 -8.51 -6.91 25.12
CA VAL A 421 -7.15 -7.09 24.61
C VAL A 421 -7.06 -6.34 23.31
N LEU A 422 -6.20 -5.34 23.27
CA LEU A 422 -5.88 -4.54 22.10
C LEU A 422 -4.49 -4.91 21.60
N ARG A 423 -4.33 -5.09 20.32
CA ARG A 423 -3.01 -5.16 19.67
C ARG A 423 -2.97 -4.26 18.48
N LYS A 424 -1.79 -3.94 18.03
CA LYS A 424 -1.56 -3.45 16.67
C LYS A 424 -1.15 -4.62 15.82
N ALA A 425 -2.03 -5.01 14.93
CA ALA A 425 -1.72 -6.02 13.96
C ALA A 425 -0.63 -5.48 13.01
N GLY A 426 0.53 -6.18 12.96
CA GLY A 426 1.72 -5.74 12.21
C GLY A 426 2.30 -4.41 12.67
N ASP A 427 2.12 -4.07 13.94
CA ASP A 427 2.52 -2.80 14.55
C ASP A 427 1.90 -1.54 13.89
N VAL A 428 0.88 -1.69 13.04
CA VAL A 428 0.24 -0.62 12.27
C VAL A 428 -1.22 -0.38 12.66
N ILE A 429 -2.12 -1.37 12.47
CA ILE A 429 -3.56 -1.20 12.63
C ILE A 429 -4.02 -1.69 14.00
N PRO A 430 -4.63 -0.82 14.82
CA PRO A 430 -5.23 -1.24 16.08
C PRO A 430 -6.44 -2.13 15.86
N GLU A 431 -6.47 -3.31 16.49
CA GLU A 431 -7.62 -4.22 16.51
C GLU A 431 -7.92 -4.70 17.93
N ILE A 432 -9.21 -4.91 18.19
CA ILE A 432 -9.66 -5.58 19.41
C ILE A 432 -9.62 -7.08 19.15
N VAL A 433 -8.76 -7.79 19.89
CA VAL A 433 -8.58 -9.24 19.76
C VAL A 433 -9.72 -10.00 20.42
N ALA A 434 -9.92 -9.74 21.72
CA ALA A 434 -10.91 -10.44 22.55
C ALA A 434 -11.25 -9.63 23.80
N PRO A 435 -12.38 -9.90 24.47
CA PRO A 435 -12.66 -9.39 25.81
C PRO A 435 -11.91 -10.19 26.87
N VAL A 436 -11.53 -9.53 27.97
CA VAL A 436 -11.04 -10.18 29.20
C VAL A 436 -12.26 -10.56 30.04
N VAL A 437 -12.93 -11.66 29.70
CA VAL A 437 -14.21 -12.08 30.30
C VAL A 437 -14.15 -12.19 31.83
N ALA A 438 -13.00 -12.57 32.39
CA ALA A 438 -12.82 -12.68 33.84
C ALA A 438 -12.86 -11.31 34.57
N ALA A 439 -12.75 -10.20 33.83
CA ALA A 439 -12.81 -8.85 34.39
C ALA A 439 -14.22 -8.21 34.33
N ARG A 440 -15.22 -8.94 33.84
CA ARG A 440 -16.61 -8.46 33.75
C ARG A 440 -17.25 -8.39 35.15
N ASP A 441 -17.96 -7.30 35.39
CA ASP A 441 -18.68 -7.06 36.66
C ASP A 441 -20.21 -7.06 36.49
N GLY A 442 -20.70 -7.25 35.23
CA GLY A 442 -22.13 -7.30 34.90
C GLY A 442 -22.72 -5.94 34.48
N SER A 443 -21.89 -4.91 34.38
CA SER A 443 -22.32 -3.60 33.84
C SER A 443 -22.20 -3.52 32.32
N GLU A 444 -21.54 -4.51 31.72
CA GLU A 444 -21.28 -4.57 30.28
C GLU A 444 -22.57 -4.90 29.52
N TYR A 445 -22.72 -4.29 28.32
CA TYR A 445 -23.90 -4.49 27.50
C TYR A 445 -23.53 -4.68 26.01
N PRO A 446 -24.42 -5.41 25.25
CA PRO A 446 -24.11 -5.74 23.85
C PRO A 446 -24.24 -4.52 22.94
N PHE A 447 -23.34 -4.46 21.93
CA PHE A 447 -23.50 -3.56 20.80
C PHE A 447 -24.67 -4.02 19.91
N VAL A 448 -25.47 -3.07 19.47
CA VAL A 448 -26.54 -3.29 18.50
C VAL A 448 -26.21 -2.48 17.24
N MET A 449 -26.07 -3.19 16.12
CA MET A 449 -25.85 -2.54 14.83
C MET A 449 -27.04 -1.64 14.47
N PRO A 450 -26.85 -0.38 14.07
CA PRO A 450 -27.95 0.50 13.70
C PRO A 450 -28.70 -0.05 12.48
N GLU A 451 -30.04 0.10 12.48
CA GLU A 451 -30.87 -0.27 11.33
C GLU A 451 -30.79 0.78 10.21
N ASN A 452 -30.51 2.02 10.59
CA ASN A 452 -30.42 3.15 9.66
C ASN A 452 -29.03 3.73 9.63
N CYS A 453 -28.67 4.30 8.50
CA CYS A 453 -27.38 5.00 8.31
C CYS A 453 -27.25 6.15 9.31
N PRO A 454 -26.16 6.22 10.10
CA PRO A 454 -25.98 7.27 11.10
C PRO A 454 -25.82 8.67 10.49
N SER A 455 -25.42 8.74 9.21
CA SER A 455 -25.20 10.03 8.52
C SER A 455 -26.45 10.56 7.82
N CYS A 456 -27.26 9.70 7.16
CA CYS A 456 -28.39 10.16 6.34
C CYS A 456 -29.75 9.55 6.71
N GLY A 457 -29.83 8.70 7.74
CA GLY A 457 -31.07 8.07 8.19
C GLY A 457 -31.66 7.00 7.27
N THR A 458 -31.07 6.73 6.11
CA THR A 458 -31.56 5.73 5.17
C THR A 458 -31.39 4.33 5.75
N LYS A 459 -32.37 3.45 5.58
CA LYS A 459 -32.33 2.08 6.05
C LYS A 459 -31.16 1.32 5.44
N LEU A 460 -30.35 0.67 6.29
CA LEU A 460 -29.20 -0.14 5.86
C LEU A 460 -29.68 -1.46 5.26
N ALA A 461 -28.97 -1.95 4.25
CA ALA A 461 -29.27 -3.23 3.60
C ALA A 461 -27.97 -3.96 3.20
N PRO A 462 -27.96 -5.29 3.16
CA PRO A 462 -26.91 -6.03 2.50
C PRO A 462 -26.96 -5.76 0.99
N GLN A 463 -25.82 -5.80 0.31
CA GLN A 463 -25.77 -5.54 -1.14
C GLN A 463 -26.35 -6.71 -1.95
N LYS A 464 -26.14 -7.93 -1.47
CA LYS A 464 -26.70 -9.17 -2.03
C LYS A 464 -27.13 -10.08 -0.90
N GLU A 465 -28.00 -11.04 -1.19
CA GLU A 465 -28.43 -12.04 -0.21
C GLU A 465 -27.21 -12.84 0.31
N GLY A 466 -27.08 -12.90 1.65
CA GLY A 466 -25.97 -13.57 2.32
C GLY A 466 -24.73 -12.67 2.59
N ASP A 467 -24.74 -11.41 2.17
CA ASP A 467 -23.67 -10.46 2.49
C ASP A 467 -23.68 -10.13 3.99
N VAL A 468 -22.53 -10.24 4.63
CA VAL A 468 -22.35 -9.97 6.08
C VAL A 468 -22.30 -8.46 6.34
N ASP A 469 -21.93 -7.67 5.32
CA ASP A 469 -21.78 -6.24 5.43
C ASP A 469 -23.08 -5.51 5.17
N LEU A 470 -23.45 -4.63 6.09
CA LEU A 470 -24.54 -3.68 5.87
C LEU A 470 -24.03 -2.43 5.18
N ARG A 471 -24.81 -1.92 4.24
CA ARG A 471 -24.47 -0.72 3.47
C ARG A 471 -25.60 0.28 3.47
N CYS A 472 -25.24 1.55 3.37
CA CYS A 472 -26.16 2.63 3.07
C CYS A 472 -26.41 2.68 1.56
N PRO A 473 -27.63 2.41 1.06
CA PRO A 473 -27.93 2.43 -0.39
C PRO A 473 -28.04 3.84 -0.97
N ASN A 474 -28.12 4.88 -0.14
CA ASN A 474 -28.18 6.28 -0.59
C ASN A 474 -26.82 6.80 -1.04
N GLN A 475 -26.34 6.31 -2.19
CA GLN A 475 -25.01 6.67 -2.70
C GLN A 475 -24.92 8.14 -3.13
N ALA A 476 -25.94 8.66 -3.80
CA ALA A 476 -25.95 10.03 -4.31
C ALA A 476 -26.04 11.10 -3.20
N GLY A 477 -26.82 10.83 -2.13
CA GLY A 477 -27.16 11.88 -1.16
C GLY A 477 -26.69 11.61 0.28
N CYS A 478 -25.87 10.58 0.55
CA CYS A 478 -25.35 10.34 1.89
C CYS A 478 -24.12 11.21 2.16
N PRO A 479 -24.17 12.15 3.14
CA PRO A 479 -23.05 13.07 3.39
C PRO A 479 -21.75 12.35 3.70
N ALA A 480 -21.77 11.27 4.49
CA ALA A 480 -20.57 10.50 4.81
C ALA A 480 -19.95 9.87 3.54
N GLN A 481 -20.77 9.31 2.62
CA GLN A 481 -20.24 8.72 1.38
C GLN A 481 -19.65 9.79 0.47
N ILE A 482 -20.28 10.97 0.37
CA ILE A 482 -19.77 12.12 -0.40
C ILE A 482 -18.44 12.59 0.17
N THR A 483 -18.34 12.76 1.49
CA THR A 483 -17.08 13.12 2.16
C THR A 483 -15.95 12.18 1.78
N GLU A 484 -16.17 10.88 1.92
CA GLU A 484 -15.18 9.84 1.65
C GLU A 484 -14.79 9.78 0.16
N ARG A 485 -15.72 10.03 -0.78
CA ARG A 485 -15.41 10.10 -2.20
C ARG A 485 -14.61 11.34 -2.56
N ILE A 486 -14.92 12.50 -1.97
CA ILE A 486 -14.14 13.74 -2.15
C ILE A 486 -12.74 13.61 -1.54
N ALA A 487 -12.59 13.01 -0.36
CA ALA A 487 -11.28 12.69 0.20
C ALA A 487 -10.46 11.75 -0.72
N HIS A 488 -11.14 10.76 -1.32
CA HIS A 488 -10.52 9.86 -2.29
C HIS A 488 -10.04 10.58 -3.55
N LEU A 489 -10.76 11.59 -4.04
CA LEU A 489 -10.30 12.44 -5.16
C LEU A 489 -8.91 13.04 -4.88
N GLY A 490 -8.70 13.53 -3.65
CA GLY A 490 -7.44 14.10 -3.21
C GLY A 490 -6.31 13.09 -3.01
N ALA A 491 -6.63 11.79 -2.94
CA ALA A 491 -5.66 10.74 -2.66
C ALA A 491 -4.57 10.64 -3.74
N ARG A 492 -3.36 10.22 -3.35
CA ARG A 492 -2.21 10.02 -4.26
C ARG A 492 -2.51 9.04 -5.38
N SER A 493 -3.30 8.00 -5.10
CA SER A 493 -3.70 7.00 -6.10
C SER A 493 -4.76 7.51 -7.08
N ALA A 494 -5.45 8.61 -6.77
CA ALA A 494 -6.44 9.26 -7.64
C ALA A 494 -5.83 10.53 -8.27
N LEU A 495 -6.24 11.72 -7.91
CA LEU A 495 -5.79 12.96 -8.54
C LEU A 495 -4.59 13.64 -7.86
N ASP A 496 -4.18 13.16 -6.67
CA ASP A 496 -3.03 13.67 -5.90
C ASP A 496 -3.15 15.18 -5.64
N ILE A 497 -4.27 15.59 -5.03
CA ILE A 497 -4.56 16.99 -4.70
C ILE A 497 -4.10 17.26 -3.27
N GLU A 498 -2.92 17.86 -3.10
CA GLU A 498 -2.39 18.22 -1.79
C GLU A 498 -3.32 19.24 -1.10
N GLY A 499 -3.73 18.94 0.13
CA GLY A 499 -4.65 19.76 0.91
C GLY A 499 -6.12 19.34 0.83
N LEU A 500 -6.51 18.43 -0.06
CA LEU A 500 -7.85 17.83 -0.13
C LEU A 500 -7.87 16.44 0.51
N GLY A 501 -7.56 16.36 1.81
CA GLY A 501 -7.67 15.13 2.60
C GLY A 501 -8.97 15.08 3.41
N ASP A 502 -9.07 14.09 4.32
CA ASP A 502 -10.28 13.79 5.12
C ASP A 502 -10.85 15.02 5.85
N GLU A 503 -10.00 15.81 6.52
CA GLU A 503 -10.46 17.00 7.24
C GLU A 503 -11.02 18.09 6.30
N ALA A 504 -10.38 18.31 5.14
CA ALA A 504 -10.86 19.29 4.17
C ALA A 504 -12.16 18.83 3.51
N ALA A 505 -12.25 17.56 3.13
CA ALA A 505 -13.45 16.95 2.58
C ALA A 505 -14.62 17.05 3.60
N LEU A 506 -14.35 16.75 4.88
CA LEU A 506 -15.34 16.89 5.95
C LEU A 506 -15.79 18.34 6.10
N ALA A 507 -14.87 19.31 6.10
CA ALA A 507 -15.20 20.73 6.21
C ALA A 507 -16.04 21.24 5.01
N LEU A 508 -15.81 20.70 3.80
CA LEU A 508 -16.56 21.05 2.59
C LEU A 508 -17.98 20.47 2.59
N THR A 509 -18.16 19.28 3.12
CA THR A 509 -19.41 18.50 3.01
C THR A 509 -20.23 18.44 4.29
N GLN A 510 -19.58 18.51 5.44
CA GLN A 510 -20.21 18.39 6.76
C GLN A 510 -19.56 19.35 7.78
N PRO A 511 -19.59 20.68 7.58
CA PRO A 511 -18.94 21.63 8.47
C PRO A 511 -19.45 21.55 9.92
N GLU A 512 -20.65 21.05 10.13
CA GLU A 512 -21.31 20.88 11.42
C GLU A 512 -21.17 19.46 12.02
N ALA A 513 -20.21 18.66 11.55
CA ALA A 513 -20.08 17.22 11.92
C ALA A 513 -20.03 16.97 13.45
N ASN A 514 -19.46 17.89 14.23
CA ASN A 514 -19.33 17.75 15.68
C ASN A 514 -20.35 18.60 16.46
N ARG A 515 -21.41 19.10 15.83
CA ARG A 515 -22.37 20.03 16.44
C ARG A 515 -23.12 19.41 17.63
N ASP A 516 -23.48 18.13 17.55
CA ASP A 516 -24.17 17.40 18.61
C ASP A 516 -23.28 17.27 19.85
N GLU A 517 -21.99 16.98 19.69
CA GLU A 517 -21.00 16.93 20.77
C GLU A 517 -20.79 18.32 21.42
N VAL A 518 -20.80 19.38 20.61
CA VAL A 518 -20.71 20.77 21.09
C VAL A 518 -21.93 21.13 21.92
N ALA A 519 -23.14 20.80 21.46
CA ALA A 519 -24.36 21.02 22.19
C ALA A 519 -24.38 20.23 23.52
N ALA A 520 -23.97 18.95 23.47
CA ALA A 520 -23.87 18.13 24.67
C ALA A 520 -22.83 18.68 25.67
N ALA A 521 -21.67 19.16 25.19
CA ALA A 521 -20.66 19.80 26.04
C ALA A 521 -21.20 21.08 26.70
N LEU A 522 -21.90 21.95 25.95
CA LEU A 522 -22.52 23.18 26.46
C LEU A 522 -23.58 22.85 27.50
N ALA A 523 -24.46 21.85 27.25
CA ALA A 523 -25.45 21.38 28.21
C ALA A 523 -24.81 20.78 29.48
N ALA A 524 -23.60 20.22 29.38
CA ALA A 524 -22.80 19.74 30.50
C ALA A 524 -22.10 20.88 31.28
N GLY A 525 -22.28 22.14 30.88
CA GLY A 525 -21.68 23.33 31.52
C GLY A 525 -20.24 23.61 31.09
N ARG A 526 -19.83 23.08 29.93
CA ARG A 526 -18.54 23.39 29.29
C ARG A 526 -18.64 24.69 28.50
N THR A 527 -17.49 25.28 28.20
CA THR A 527 -17.44 26.54 27.44
C THR A 527 -17.33 26.24 25.95
N VAL A 528 -18.11 26.95 25.14
CA VAL A 528 -18.00 26.94 23.68
C VAL A 528 -17.56 28.31 23.20
N PHE A 529 -16.42 28.42 22.56
CA PHE A 529 -15.86 29.67 22.03
C PHE A 529 -16.22 29.81 20.54
N LEU A 530 -16.89 30.91 20.19
CA LEU A 530 -17.13 31.27 18.79
C LEU A 530 -15.88 31.93 18.18
N GLU A 531 -15.79 31.94 16.85
CA GLU A 531 -14.65 32.53 16.12
C GLU A 531 -14.38 33.99 16.44
N ASN A 532 -15.45 34.77 16.70
CA ASN A 532 -15.39 36.17 17.07
C ASN A 532 -14.99 36.42 18.56
N GLY A 533 -14.67 35.36 19.29
CA GLY A 533 -14.26 35.40 20.69
C GLY A 533 -15.41 35.41 21.70
N THR A 534 -16.65 35.29 21.24
CA THR A 534 -17.80 35.12 22.17
C THR A 534 -17.68 33.77 22.85
N ALA A 535 -17.79 33.76 24.19
CA ALA A 535 -17.87 32.52 24.97
C ALA A 535 -19.33 32.24 25.34
N LEU A 536 -19.80 31.06 24.92
CA LEU A 536 -21.13 30.57 25.29
C LEU A 536 -21.01 29.68 26.53
N HIS A 537 -21.91 29.89 27.48
CA HIS A 537 -22.03 29.15 28.74
C HIS A 537 -23.48 28.82 28.99
N MET A 538 -23.74 27.64 29.52
CA MET A 538 -25.03 27.30 30.13
C MET A 538 -24.86 27.05 31.63
N GLU A 539 -25.73 27.63 32.44
CA GLU A 539 -25.80 27.27 33.86
C GLU A 539 -26.51 25.91 34.01
N LYS A 540 -25.92 25.03 34.79
CA LYS A 540 -26.59 23.75 35.13
C LYS A 540 -27.84 24.01 35.91
N THR A 541 -28.97 23.54 35.40
CA THR A 541 -30.25 23.56 36.13
C THR A 541 -30.67 22.11 36.38
N ASP A 542 -30.95 21.79 37.67
CA ASP A 542 -31.43 20.46 38.06
C ASP A 542 -32.93 20.22 37.73
N THR A 543 -33.56 21.18 37.05
CA THR A 543 -35.01 21.15 36.76
C THR A 543 -35.37 20.65 35.39
N LEU A 544 -34.39 20.54 34.45
CA LEU A 544 -34.60 20.10 33.07
C LEU A 544 -34.09 18.67 32.87
N THR A 545 -34.75 17.96 31.98
CA THR A 545 -34.24 16.66 31.51
C THR A 545 -32.98 16.86 30.65
N HIS A 546 -32.18 15.83 30.50
CA HIS A 546 -30.98 15.89 29.65
C HIS A 546 -31.30 16.29 28.20
N GLY A 547 -32.43 15.83 27.66
CA GLY A 547 -32.87 16.17 26.31
C GLY A 547 -33.28 17.65 26.17
N GLU A 548 -33.95 18.22 27.16
CA GLU A 548 -34.30 19.66 27.18
C GLU A 548 -33.05 20.54 27.28
N LEU A 549 -32.06 20.15 28.11
CA LEU A 549 -30.79 20.86 28.22
C LEU A 549 -29.99 20.86 26.88
N ILE A 550 -30.01 19.75 26.12
CA ILE A 550 -29.38 19.72 24.79
C ILE A 550 -30.14 20.63 23.82
N GLY A 551 -31.48 20.62 23.82
CA GLY A 551 -32.28 21.51 22.99
C GLY A 551 -32.03 23.00 23.25
N ASP A 552 -31.91 23.38 24.50
CA ASP A 552 -31.57 24.75 24.91
C ASP A 552 -30.13 25.12 24.52
N ALA A 553 -29.19 24.17 24.65
CA ALA A 553 -27.80 24.35 24.22
C ALA A 553 -27.72 24.56 22.70
N GLU A 554 -28.43 23.74 21.93
CA GLU A 554 -28.51 23.85 20.48
C GLU A 554 -29.04 25.21 20.02
N ALA A 555 -30.02 25.76 20.74
CA ALA A 555 -30.60 27.08 20.45
C ALA A 555 -29.63 28.27 20.69
N LEU A 556 -28.58 28.08 21.48
CA LEU A 556 -27.53 29.06 21.72
C LEU A 556 -26.45 29.04 20.63
N LEU A 557 -26.31 27.94 19.88
CA LEU A 557 -25.31 27.83 18.84
C LEU A 557 -25.70 28.67 17.62
N PRO A 558 -24.72 29.11 16.80
CA PRO A 558 -24.98 29.75 15.50
C PRO A 558 -25.88 28.91 14.59
N PRO A 559 -26.57 29.53 13.63
CA PRO A 559 -27.33 28.78 12.61
C PRO A 559 -26.49 27.70 11.93
N VAL A 560 -27.13 26.59 11.62
CA VAL A 560 -26.50 25.47 10.88
C VAL A 560 -26.02 25.96 9.51
N GLN A 561 -24.78 25.63 9.16
CA GLN A 561 -24.17 26.02 7.89
C GLN A 561 -24.61 25.04 6.79
N THR A 562 -24.84 25.57 5.59
CA THR A 562 -25.01 24.75 4.39
C THR A 562 -23.65 24.26 3.91
N PRO A 563 -23.50 22.96 3.58
CA PRO A 563 -22.29 22.45 2.96
C PRO A 563 -21.92 23.20 1.68
N VAL A 564 -20.63 23.39 1.45
CA VAL A 564 -20.12 23.97 0.19
C VAL A 564 -20.26 22.97 -0.95
N LEU A 565 -20.00 21.69 -0.66
CA LEU A 565 -20.15 20.59 -1.60
C LEU A 565 -21.22 19.62 -1.13
N SER A 566 -22.16 19.31 -2.01
CA SER A 566 -23.16 18.25 -1.84
C SER A 566 -22.98 17.08 -2.83
N SER A 567 -21.98 17.18 -3.71
CA SER A 567 -21.60 16.17 -4.70
C SER A 567 -20.14 16.40 -5.09
N GLU A 568 -19.53 15.41 -5.71
CA GLU A 568 -18.20 15.50 -6.35
C GLU A 568 -18.21 16.36 -7.61
N SER A 569 -19.38 16.59 -8.21
CA SER A 569 -19.54 17.36 -9.46
C SER A 569 -18.90 18.74 -9.41
N ASP A 570 -18.94 19.39 -8.24
CA ASP A 570 -18.58 20.79 -8.10
C ASP A 570 -17.13 21.02 -7.60
N VAL A 571 -16.36 19.94 -7.40
CA VAL A 571 -14.97 20.04 -6.87
C VAL A 571 -14.08 20.90 -7.76
N PHE A 572 -14.17 20.76 -9.09
CA PHE A 572 -13.36 21.52 -10.05
C PHE A 572 -13.86 22.95 -10.33
N SER A 573 -14.98 23.32 -9.71
CA SER A 573 -15.57 24.66 -9.79
C SER A 573 -15.43 25.44 -8.47
N LEU A 574 -14.65 24.91 -7.50
CA LEU A 574 -14.45 25.57 -6.22
C LEU A 574 -13.63 26.85 -6.33
N GLU A 575 -14.17 27.92 -5.77
CA GLU A 575 -13.52 29.23 -5.69
C GLU A 575 -13.21 29.59 -4.23
N ALA A 576 -12.13 30.35 -4.01
CA ALA A 576 -11.70 30.76 -2.68
C ALA A 576 -12.80 31.49 -1.89
N GLU A 577 -13.62 32.31 -2.54
CA GLU A 577 -14.64 33.11 -1.86
C GLU A 577 -15.80 32.26 -1.30
N GLN A 578 -16.12 31.12 -1.94
CA GLN A 578 -17.11 30.14 -1.42
C GLN A 578 -16.66 29.51 -0.11
N LEU A 579 -15.35 29.45 0.12
CA LEU A 579 -14.72 28.83 1.28
C LEU A 579 -14.53 29.78 2.46
N ARG A 580 -14.87 31.09 2.26
CA ARG A 580 -14.55 32.16 3.22
C ARG A 580 -15.16 31.92 4.60
N ASP A 581 -16.41 31.53 4.65
CA ASP A 581 -17.20 31.48 5.88
C ASP A 581 -17.45 30.05 6.38
N VAL A 582 -16.68 29.08 5.88
CA VAL A 582 -16.74 27.70 6.37
C VAL A 582 -16.12 27.63 7.76
N MET A 583 -16.96 27.34 8.74
CA MET A 583 -16.60 27.18 10.15
C MET A 583 -16.68 25.71 10.54
N VAL A 584 -15.74 25.24 11.34
CA VAL A 584 -15.77 23.89 11.90
C VAL A 584 -15.61 23.94 13.42
N TRP A 585 -16.13 22.95 14.10
CA TRP A 585 -16.00 22.77 15.53
C TRP A 585 -14.77 21.93 15.86
N LYS A 586 -13.91 22.44 16.75
CA LYS A 586 -12.72 21.73 17.25
C LYS A 586 -12.70 21.68 18.77
N PRO A 587 -12.29 20.56 19.39
CA PRO A 587 -12.08 20.51 20.84
C PRO A 587 -10.92 21.42 21.23
N VAL A 588 -11.04 22.06 22.38
CA VAL A 588 -9.96 22.87 22.98
C VAL A 588 -8.99 21.92 23.65
N THR A 589 -7.71 21.99 23.25
CA THR A 589 -6.65 21.19 23.87
C THR A 589 -5.72 22.04 24.69
N LYS A 590 -5.29 21.55 25.85
CA LYS A 590 -4.26 22.13 26.69
C LYS A 590 -3.22 21.06 27.02
N GLU A 591 -1.97 21.33 26.71
CA GLU A 591 -0.85 20.40 26.92
C GLU A 591 -1.10 19.01 26.27
N GLY A 592 -1.77 19.00 25.09
CA GLY A 592 -2.10 17.80 24.35
C GLY A 592 -3.29 16.98 24.89
N GLN A 593 -4.00 17.49 25.92
CA GLN A 593 -5.23 16.89 26.45
C GLN A 593 -6.45 17.75 26.15
N GLU A 594 -7.57 17.13 25.79
CA GLU A 594 -8.83 17.81 25.57
C GLU A 594 -9.38 18.33 26.91
N THR A 595 -9.76 19.61 26.94
CA THR A 595 -10.34 20.23 28.15
C THR A 595 -11.82 19.92 28.33
N GLY A 596 -12.46 19.39 27.31
CA GLY A 596 -13.92 19.26 27.21
C GLY A 596 -14.63 20.50 26.71
N ASP A 597 -13.91 21.63 26.53
CA ASP A 597 -14.43 22.83 25.90
C ASP A 597 -14.27 22.73 24.37
N TRP A 598 -15.07 23.51 23.65
CA TRP A 598 -15.07 23.53 22.19
C TRP A 598 -14.83 24.92 21.64
N MET A 599 -14.32 24.98 20.39
CA MET A 599 -14.14 26.24 19.69
C MET A 599 -14.58 26.15 18.23
N GLN A 600 -15.23 27.19 17.73
CA GLN A 600 -15.53 27.38 16.32
C GLN A 600 -14.35 28.06 15.64
N VAL A 601 -13.86 27.51 14.52
CA VAL A 601 -12.71 28.06 13.79
C VAL A 601 -12.99 28.12 12.29
N ARG A 602 -12.46 29.15 11.61
CA ARG A 602 -12.39 29.19 10.16
C ARG A 602 -11.46 28.09 9.66
N TYR A 603 -11.93 27.29 8.72
CA TYR A 603 -11.11 26.19 8.24
C TYR A 603 -10.20 26.59 7.07
N PHE A 604 -10.77 27.23 6.05
CA PHE A 604 -10.06 27.54 4.81
C PHE A 604 -9.43 28.93 4.77
N TRP A 605 -9.86 29.84 5.64
CA TRP A 605 -9.37 31.21 5.71
C TRP A 605 -8.66 31.50 7.02
N THR A 606 -7.82 32.53 7.05
CA THR A 606 -7.16 33.00 8.26
C THR A 606 -8.20 33.62 9.23
N LYS A 607 -7.87 33.65 10.52
CA LYS A 607 -8.75 34.22 11.53
C LYS A 607 -9.17 35.65 11.15
N ALA A 608 -10.45 35.95 11.24
CA ALA A 608 -10.98 37.30 11.03
C ALA A 608 -10.93 38.18 12.27
N TRP A 609 -10.58 37.62 13.43
CA TRP A 609 -10.55 38.33 14.72
C TRP A 609 -9.27 38.00 15.48
N LYS A 610 -8.76 39.02 16.23
CA LYS A 610 -7.60 38.88 17.11
C LYS A 610 -7.89 39.48 18.47
N GLN A 611 -7.54 38.77 19.54
CA GLN A 611 -7.62 39.33 20.91
C GLN A 611 -6.56 40.41 21.12
N LYS A 612 -6.95 41.56 21.64
CA LYS A 612 -6.05 42.68 21.95
C LYS A 612 -5.36 42.44 23.29
N GLY A 613 -4.21 41.80 23.31
CA GLY A 613 -3.50 41.44 24.53
C GLY A 613 -4.37 40.57 25.45
N ASN A 614 -4.23 40.69 26.75
CA ASN A 614 -5.05 40.01 27.77
C ASN A 614 -6.35 40.73 28.10
N SER A 615 -6.82 41.65 27.26
CA SER A 615 -7.95 42.55 27.58
C SER A 615 -9.35 41.95 27.41
N GLY A 616 -9.45 40.73 26.84
CA GLY A 616 -10.73 40.13 26.44
C GLY A 616 -11.42 40.83 25.25
N VAL A 617 -10.83 41.88 24.69
CA VAL A 617 -11.38 42.62 23.55
C VAL A 617 -10.86 42.03 22.25
N TYR A 618 -11.76 41.64 21.32
CA TYR A 618 -11.44 41.19 20.01
C TYR A 618 -11.53 42.32 18.99
N ILE A 619 -10.55 42.40 18.12
CA ILE A 619 -10.48 43.37 17.03
C ILE A 619 -10.51 42.65 15.69
N PRO A 620 -11.20 43.19 14.66
CA PRO A 620 -11.24 42.57 13.35
C PRO A 620 -9.86 42.59 12.69
N LEU A 621 -9.59 41.53 11.94
CA LEU A 621 -8.42 41.36 11.09
C LEU A 621 -8.87 41.22 9.64
N GLU A 622 -8.00 41.57 8.69
CA GLU A 622 -8.16 41.19 7.30
C GLU A 622 -7.94 39.69 7.18
N SER A 623 -9.02 38.97 6.86
CA SER A 623 -8.97 37.53 6.62
C SER A 623 -8.68 37.28 5.15
N THR A 624 -7.80 36.29 4.87
CA THR A 624 -7.40 35.88 3.53
C THR A 624 -7.40 34.35 3.46
N PRO A 625 -7.48 33.75 2.26
CA PRO A 625 -7.32 32.31 2.10
C PRO A 625 -6.03 31.82 2.75
N SER A 626 -6.10 30.74 3.52
CA SER A 626 -4.93 30.15 4.19
C SER A 626 -3.92 29.64 3.14
N LYS A 627 -2.67 29.42 3.55
CA LYS A 627 -1.65 28.86 2.66
C LYS A 627 -2.09 27.50 2.10
N ASN A 628 -2.66 26.65 2.95
CA ASN A 628 -3.14 25.32 2.55
C ASN A 628 -4.31 25.42 1.56
N THR A 629 -5.23 26.37 1.76
CA THR A 629 -6.35 26.61 0.84
C THR A 629 -5.88 27.05 -0.54
N LYS A 630 -4.92 27.97 -0.60
CA LYS A 630 -4.34 28.42 -1.88
C LYS A 630 -3.70 27.25 -2.60
N MET A 631 -2.89 26.47 -1.90
CA MET A 631 -2.24 25.26 -2.45
C MET A 631 -3.28 24.24 -2.93
N MET A 632 -4.31 23.95 -2.14
CA MET A 632 -5.39 23.03 -2.51
C MET A 632 -6.07 23.46 -3.81
N LEU A 633 -6.44 24.73 -3.94
CA LEU A 633 -7.09 25.26 -5.16
C LEU A 633 -6.15 25.22 -6.37
N GLU A 634 -4.86 25.56 -6.20
CA GLU A 634 -3.84 25.43 -7.23
C GLU A 634 -3.69 23.96 -7.69
N GLN A 635 -3.72 23.02 -6.74
CA GLN A 635 -3.64 21.58 -7.05
C GLN A 635 -4.93 21.04 -7.71
N ILE A 636 -6.11 21.54 -7.34
CA ILE A 636 -7.39 21.21 -8.03
C ILE A 636 -7.31 21.66 -9.49
N GLU A 637 -6.79 22.86 -9.76
CA GLU A 637 -6.64 23.35 -11.14
C GLU A 637 -5.62 22.51 -11.92
N ALA A 638 -4.48 22.18 -11.31
CA ALA A 638 -3.49 21.31 -11.95
C ALA A 638 -4.01 19.88 -12.19
N ALA A 639 -4.94 19.41 -11.36
CA ALA A 639 -5.51 18.07 -11.47
C ALA A 639 -6.43 17.92 -12.70
N LYS A 640 -6.89 19.00 -13.32
CA LYS A 640 -7.68 18.98 -14.57
C LYS A 640 -6.90 18.40 -15.74
N GLU A 641 -5.57 18.46 -15.71
CA GLU A 641 -4.67 17.95 -16.75
C GLU A 641 -4.17 16.51 -16.48
N ARG A 642 -4.71 15.84 -15.46
CA ARG A 642 -4.31 14.46 -15.16
C ARG A 642 -4.74 13.50 -16.27
N PRO A 643 -3.97 12.41 -16.55
CA PRO A 643 -4.33 11.38 -17.53
C PRO A 643 -5.69 10.73 -17.23
N LEU A 644 -6.38 10.26 -18.28
CA LEU A 644 -7.69 9.63 -18.18
C LEU A 644 -7.74 8.46 -17.18
N ALA A 645 -6.67 7.67 -17.08
CA ALA A 645 -6.55 6.60 -16.09
C ALA A 645 -6.72 7.11 -14.65
N ARG A 646 -6.17 8.28 -14.33
CA ARG A 646 -6.30 8.89 -12.99
C ARG A 646 -7.71 9.40 -12.74
N ILE A 647 -8.37 9.93 -13.76
CA ILE A 647 -9.77 10.35 -13.70
C ILE A 647 -10.67 9.14 -13.42
N LEU A 648 -10.45 8.00 -14.09
CA LEU A 648 -11.21 6.77 -13.84
C LEU A 648 -11.08 6.27 -12.40
N VAL A 649 -9.87 6.31 -11.84
CA VAL A 649 -9.66 5.96 -10.41
C VAL A 649 -10.40 6.92 -9.49
N ALA A 650 -10.38 8.23 -9.81
CA ALA A 650 -11.03 9.27 -9.02
C ALA A 650 -12.55 9.12 -8.97
N LEU A 651 -13.18 8.59 -10.01
CA LEU A 651 -14.62 8.32 -10.06
C LEU A 651 -15.08 7.20 -9.10
N SER A 652 -14.15 6.54 -8.41
CA SER A 652 -14.45 5.48 -7.41
C SER A 652 -15.34 4.36 -7.97
N ILE A 653 -15.18 4.02 -9.24
CA ILE A 653 -15.91 2.92 -9.89
C ILE A 653 -15.48 1.61 -9.25
N ARG A 654 -16.45 0.81 -8.84
CA ARG A 654 -16.15 -0.45 -8.17
C ARG A 654 -15.36 -1.39 -9.07
N HIS A 655 -14.34 -2.05 -8.51
CA HIS A 655 -13.40 -2.95 -9.20
C HIS A 655 -12.46 -2.26 -10.21
N VAL A 656 -12.61 -0.96 -10.47
CA VAL A 656 -11.69 -0.19 -11.33
C VAL A 656 -10.60 0.45 -10.47
N GLY A 657 -9.51 -0.29 -10.29
CA GLY A 657 -8.29 0.20 -9.64
C GLY A 657 -7.31 0.80 -10.65
N PRO A 658 -6.13 1.28 -10.21
CA PRO A 658 -5.15 1.93 -11.10
C PRO A 658 -4.75 1.08 -12.32
N THR A 659 -4.51 -0.22 -12.13
CA THR A 659 -4.13 -1.13 -13.21
C THR A 659 -5.23 -1.28 -14.27
N ALA A 660 -6.48 -1.51 -13.84
CA ALA A 660 -7.61 -1.62 -14.76
C ALA A 660 -7.90 -0.27 -15.43
N ALA A 661 -7.79 0.84 -14.70
CA ALA A 661 -7.98 2.19 -15.25
C ALA A 661 -6.94 2.51 -16.33
N SER A 662 -5.66 2.16 -16.10
CA SER A 662 -4.59 2.34 -17.10
C SER A 662 -4.84 1.49 -18.35
N ALA A 663 -5.21 0.20 -18.19
CA ALA A 663 -5.51 -0.67 -19.33
C ALA A 663 -6.73 -0.17 -20.13
N LEU A 664 -7.77 0.32 -19.44
CA LEU A 664 -8.95 0.91 -20.09
C LEU A 664 -8.59 2.20 -20.85
N ALA A 665 -7.84 3.11 -20.26
CA ALA A 665 -7.44 4.37 -20.90
C ALA A 665 -6.53 4.17 -22.11
N MET A 666 -5.66 3.15 -22.08
CA MET A 666 -4.83 2.78 -23.23
C MET A 666 -5.65 2.25 -24.41
N THR A 667 -6.74 1.52 -24.14
CA THR A 667 -7.59 0.94 -25.19
C THR A 667 -8.66 1.92 -25.64
N PHE A 668 -9.21 2.70 -24.71
CA PHE A 668 -10.24 3.71 -24.93
C PHE A 668 -9.70 5.07 -24.46
N PRO A 669 -9.02 5.82 -25.33
CA PRO A 669 -8.29 7.03 -24.93
C PRO A 669 -9.20 8.22 -24.59
N SER A 670 -10.53 8.09 -24.67
CA SER A 670 -11.46 9.12 -24.23
C SER A 670 -12.58 8.57 -23.37
N MET A 671 -13.11 9.41 -22.48
CA MET A 671 -14.25 9.09 -21.64
C MET A 671 -15.50 8.74 -22.46
N ASP A 672 -15.72 9.45 -23.57
CA ASP A 672 -16.87 9.21 -24.44
C ASP A 672 -16.82 7.82 -25.07
N LEU A 673 -15.63 7.37 -25.52
CA LEU A 673 -15.45 6.01 -26.02
C LEU A 673 -15.71 4.95 -24.95
N LEU A 674 -15.29 5.19 -23.70
CA LEU A 674 -15.58 4.31 -22.57
C LEU A 674 -17.07 4.25 -22.26
N MET A 675 -17.76 5.38 -22.33
CA MET A 675 -19.20 5.47 -22.10
C MET A 675 -20.02 4.78 -23.18
N GLU A 676 -19.53 4.69 -24.41
CA GLU A 676 -20.18 4.03 -25.54
C GLU A 676 -19.84 2.53 -25.66
N ALA A 677 -18.74 2.09 -25.03
CA ALA A 677 -18.26 0.71 -25.15
C ALA A 677 -19.22 -0.31 -24.53
N SER A 678 -19.43 -1.44 -25.22
CA SER A 678 -20.21 -2.56 -24.68
C SER A 678 -19.40 -3.36 -23.63
N VAL A 679 -20.11 -4.15 -22.79
CA VAL A 679 -19.48 -5.03 -21.81
C VAL A 679 -18.49 -5.98 -22.48
N GLU A 680 -18.82 -6.51 -23.66
CA GLU A 680 -17.97 -7.42 -24.43
C GLU A 680 -16.69 -6.74 -24.91
N GLN A 681 -16.76 -5.47 -25.35
CA GLN A 681 -15.59 -4.70 -25.77
C GLN A 681 -14.69 -4.38 -24.58
N LEU A 682 -15.28 -3.94 -23.46
CA LEU A 682 -14.54 -3.66 -22.22
C LEU A 682 -13.85 -4.92 -21.68
N ALA A 683 -14.53 -6.08 -21.72
CA ALA A 683 -13.97 -7.35 -21.24
C ALA A 683 -12.85 -7.93 -22.11
N GLN A 684 -12.63 -7.39 -23.33
CA GLN A 684 -11.51 -7.76 -24.18
C GLN A 684 -10.19 -7.06 -23.80
N VAL A 685 -10.26 -6.02 -22.97
CA VAL A 685 -9.08 -5.30 -22.50
C VAL A 685 -8.28 -6.21 -21.58
N ASP A 686 -6.98 -6.33 -21.81
CA ASP A 686 -6.11 -7.16 -20.97
C ASP A 686 -6.11 -6.65 -19.51
N GLY A 687 -6.35 -7.53 -18.56
CA GLY A 687 -6.52 -7.16 -17.15
C GLY A 687 -7.91 -6.65 -16.76
N VAL A 688 -8.86 -6.57 -17.71
CA VAL A 688 -10.26 -6.18 -17.46
C VAL A 688 -11.16 -7.39 -17.72
N GLY A 689 -11.54 -8.08 -16.64
CA GLY A 689 -12.46 -9.22 -16.73
C GLY A 689 -13.93 -8.78 -16.82
N GLN A 690 -14.82 -9.76 -17.06
CA GLN A 690 -16.27 -9.55 -17.17
C GLN A 690 -16.86 -8.76 -15.99
N VAL A 691 -16.39 -9.00 -14.76
CA VAL A 691 -16.87 -8.32 -13.55
C VAL A 691 -16.53 -6.83 -13.57
N ILE A 692 -15.33 -6.47 -13.98
CA ILE A 692 -14.90 -5.05 -14.09
C ILE A 692 -15.68 -4.36 -15.20
N ALA A 693 -15.78 -5.00 -16.37
CA ALA A 693 -16.53 -4.50 -17.52
C ALA A 693 -18.01 -4.23 -17.17
N GLN A 694 -18.65 -5.17 -16.50
CA GLN A 694 -20.03 -5.05 -16.03
C GLN A 694 -20.17 -3.90 -15.02
N SER A 695 -19.27 -3.81 -14.02
CA SER A 695 -19.28 -2.73 -13.03
C SER A 695 -19.12 -1.35 -13.66
N LEU A 696 -18.26 -1.22 -14.67
CA LEU A 696 -18.06 0.03 -15.39
C LEU A 696 -19.33 0.43 -16.15
N ARG A 697 -19.96 -0.53 -16.83
CA ARG A 697 -21.20 -0.27 -17.58
C ARG A 697 -22.36 0.13 -16.66
N GLU A 698 -22.58 -0.64 -15.58
CA GLU A 698 -23.59 -0.34 -14.56
C GLU A 698 -23.38 1.04 -13.93
N TRP A 699 -22.13 1.47 -13.77
CA TRP A 699 -21.80 2.78 -13.22
C TRP A 699 -22.24 3.91 -14.19
N PHE A 700 -21.98 3.78 -15.49
CA PHE A 700 -22.41 4.76 -16.48
C PHE A 700 -23.92 4.74 -16.78
N ASP A 701 -24.64 3.67 -16.40
CA ASP A 701 -26.10 3.60 -16.54
C ASP A 701 -26.83 4.41 -15.45
N VAL A 702 -26.12 5.01 -14.50
CA VAL A 702 -26.68 5.82 -13.41
C VAL A 702 -26.57 7.31 -13.74
N ASP A 703 -27.69 8.00 -13.84
CA ASP A 703 -27.76 9.40 -14.30
C ASP A 703 -26.86 10.36 -13.53
N TRP A 704 -26.84 10.31 -12.20
CA TRP A 704 -26.02 11.22 -11.39
C TRP A 704 -24.50 10.97 -11.53
N HIS A 705 -24.07 9.77 -11.89
CA HIS A 705 -22.66 9.48 -12.22
C HIS A 705 -22.27 10.17 -13.52
N VAL A 706 -23.15 10.10 -14.53
CA VAL A 706 -22.94 10.77 -15.83
C VAL A 706 -22.93 12.30 -15.63
N GLU A 707 -23.77 12.81 -14.72
CA GLU A 707 -23.78 14.24 -14.36
C GLU A 707 -22.43 14.69 -13.77
N ILE A 708 -21.77 13.86 -12.93
CA ILE A 708 -20.43 14.16 -12.42
C ILE A 708 -19.42 14.29 -13.58
N VAL A 709 -19.39 13.31 -14.49
CA VAL A 709 -18.49 13.32 -15.65
C VAL A 709 -18.70 14.60 -16.49
N ARG A 710 -19.97 14.93 -16.79
CA ARG A 710 -20.30 16.13 -17.57
C ARG A 710 -19.93 17.43 -16.85
N ALA A 711 -20.14 17.49 -15.52
CA ALA A 711 -19.76 18.66 -14.74
C ALA A 711 -18.23 18.86 -14.76
N TRP A 712 -17.47 17.77 -14.64
CA TRP A 712 -16.01 17.83 -14.71
C TRP A 712 -15.53 18.25 -16.12
N GLN A 713 -16.12 17.71 -17.19
CA GLN A 713 -15.85 18.14 -18.57
C GLN A 713 -16.14 19.64 -18.74
N ALA A 714 -17.29 20.12 -18.23
CA ALA A 714 -17.67 21.53 -18.30
C ALA A 714 -16.72 22.45 -17.49
N ALA A 715 -16.15 21.93 -16.40
CA ALA A 715 -15.14 22.63 -15.59
C ALA A 715 -13.73 22.60 -16.21
N GLY A 716 -13.54 21.93 -17.37
CA GLY A 716 -12.27 21.90 -18.10
C GLY A 716 -11.36 20.72 -17.73
N VAL A 717 -11.88 19.66 -17.08
CA VAL A 717 -11.10 18.45 -16.86
C VAL A 717 -10.85 17.73 -18.17
N ARG A 718 -9.60 17.38 -18.44
CA ARG A 718 -9.20 16.65 -19.63
C ARG A 718 -9.70 15.20 -19.56
N MET A 719 -10.65 14.86 -20.42
CA MET A 719 -11.29 13.55 -20.45
C MET A 719 -10.83 12.68 -21.63
N GLU A 720 -9.72 13.05 -22.24
CA GLU A 720 -9.10 12.32 -23.33
C GLU A 720 -7.58 12.39 -23.23
N ASP A 721 -6.92 11.31 -23.52
CA ASP A 721 -5.47 11.25 -23.65
C ASP A 721 -5.09 11.43 -25.12
N GLU A 722 -3.97 12.08 -25.40
CA GLU A 722 -3.48 12.28 -26.76
C GLU A 722 -3.23 10.92 -27.42
N VAL A 723 -4.04 10.59 -28.43
CA VAL A 723 -3.72 9.49 -29.33
C VAL A 723 -2.56 9.98 -30.19
N ARG A 724 -1.42 9.36 -30.08
CA ARG A 724 -0.30 9.63 -30.99
C ARG A 724 -0.64 9.11 -32.39
N GLU A 725 -1.39 9.91 -33.15
CA GLU A 725 -1.87 9.54 -34.50
C GLU A 725 -0.75 9.34 -35.53
N ASP A 726 0.48 9.77 -35.24
CA ASP A 726 1.63 9.71 -36.13
C ASP A 726 2.48 8.43 -36.05
N ILE A 727 2.08 7.44 -35.23
CA ILE A 727 2.84 6.19 -35.12
C ILE A 727 2.28 5.19 -36.13
N GLU A 728 3.10 4.86 -37.14
CA GLU A 728 2.79 3.81 -38.11
C GLU A 728 2.52 2.48 -37.43
N GLN A 729 1.37 1.84 -37.73
CA GLN A 729 0.92 0.60 -37.08
C GLN A 729 1.71 -0.63 -37.61
N THR A 730 3.01 -0.57 -37.48
CA THR A 730 3.97 -1.57 -38.01
C THR A 730 3.83 -2.96 -37.41
N LEU A 731 3.21 -3.05 -36.22
CA LEU A 731 3.07 -4.28 -35.45
C LEU A 731 1.63 -4.79 -35.36
N ASP A 732 0.70 -4.22 -36.17
CA ASP A 732 -0.70 -4.64 -36.13
C ASP A 732 -0.89 -6.14 -36.30
N GLY A 733 -1.68 -6.77 -35.41
CA GLY A 733 -1.94 -8.20 -35.39
C GLY A 733 -0.76 -9.08 -34.89
N LEU A 734 0.39 -8.51 -34.55
CA LEU A 734 1.55 -9.25 -34.06
C LEU A 734 1.55 -9.34 -32.51
N THR A 735 1.91 -10.51 -32.00
CA THR A 735 2.18 -10.69 -30.57
C THR A 735 3.69 -10.71 -30.33
N VAL A 736 4.23 -9.69 -29.69
CA VAL A 736 5.66 -9.52 -29.42
C VAL A 736 5.93 -9.73 -27.94
N VAL A 737 6.97 -10.49 -27.62
CA VAL A 737 7.46 -10.67 -26.25
C VAL A 737 8.81 -9.99 -26.12
N VAL A 738 8.92 -9.02 -25.24
CA VAL A 738 10.19 -8.39 -24.87
C VAL A 738 10.68 -9.00 -23.56
N SER A 739 11.95 -9.38 -23.50
CA SER A 739 12.57 -9.98 -22.33
C SER A 739 14.01 -9.51 -22.15
N GLY A 740 14.37 -9.04 -20.95
CA GLY A 740 15.64 -8.39 -20.68
C GLY A 740 15.59 -6.87 -20.90
N ALA A 741 16.74 -6.20 -20.77
CA ALA A 741 16.85 -4.75 -20.98
C ALA A 741 16.80 -4.39 -22.46
N MET A 742 16.07 -3.31 -22.81
CA MET A 742 15.99 -2.74 -24.15
C MET A 742 16.67 -1.37 -24.18
N PRO A 743 17.57 -1.12 -25.13
CA PRO A 743 18.25 0.18 -25.23
C PRO A 743 17.24 1.33 -25.37
N GLY A 744 17.31 2.32 -24.48
CA GLY A 744 16.46 3.52 -24.54
C GLY A 744 15.04 3.34 -24.01
N TYR A 745 14.65 2.15 -23.57
CA TYR A 745 13.30 1.89 -23.07
C TYR A 745 13.31 1.22 -21.70
N THR A 746 12.38 1.63 -20.84
CA THR A 746 11.99 0.83 -19.68
C THR A 746 11.22 -0.41 -20.15
N ARG A 747 11.04 -1.39 -19.29
CA ARG A 747 10.29 -2.61 -19.64
C ARG A 747 8.83 -2.31 -20.03
N GLU A 748 8.19 -1.38 -19.32
CA GLU A 748 6.85 -0.91 -19.65
C GLU A 748 6.87 -0.01 -20.89
N GLY A 749 7.83 0.91 -20.98
CA GLY A 749 8.01 1.73 -22.19
C GLY A 749 8.23 0.92 -23.48
N ALA A 750 8.91 -0.22 -23.36
CA ALA A 750 9.05 -1.14 -24.49
C ALA A 750 7.71 -1.82 -24.86
N LYS A 751 6.90 -2.19 -23.86
CA LYS A 751 5.54 -2.72 -24.10
C LYS A 751 4.62 -1.63 -24.71
N GLU A 752 4.66 -0.44 -24.15
CA GLU A 752 3.90 0.71 -24.66
C GLU A 752 4.27 1.03 -26.10
N ALA A 753 5.55 1.00 -26.45
CA ALA A 753 6.02 1.22 -27.82
C ALA A 753 5.51 0.18 -28.81
N ILE A 754 5.37 -1.08 -28.37
CA ILE A 754 4.77 -2.17 -29.16
C ILE A 754 3.26 -1.92 -29.34
N VAL A 755 2.56 -1.62 -28.25
CA VAL A 755 1.12 -1.38 -28.26
C VAL A 755 0.78 -0.13 -29.08
N ALA A 756 1.56 0.95 -28.96
CA ALA A 756 1.39 2.18 -29.75
C ALA A 756 1.51 1.93 -31.26
N ARG A 757 2.10 0.80 -31.68
CA ARG A 757 2.24 0.39 -33.09
C ARG A 757 1.30 -0.75 -33.50
N GLY A 758 0.21 -0.95 -32.72
CA GLY A 758 -0.82 -1.97 -33.01
C GLY A 758 -0.44 -3.40 -32.59
N GLY A 759 0.75 -3.61 -32.01
CA GLY A 759 1.20 -4.91 -31.58
C GLY A 759 0.65 -5.30 -30.19
N LYS A 760 0.52 -6.59 -29.93
CA LYS A 760 0.21 -7.14 -28.61
C LYS A 760 1.50 -7.45 -27.87
N ALA A 761 1.83 -6.66 -26.82
CA ALA A 761 2.94 -6.95 -25.94
C ALA A 761 2.53 -8.07 -24.95
N SER A 762 3.22 -9.22 -24.97
CA SER A 762 2.90 -10.35 -24.08
C SER A 762 4.02 -10.60 -23.05
N GLY A 763 3.62 -10.85 -21.82
CA GLY A 763 4.56 -11.22 -20.75
C GLY A 763 5.10 -12.66 -20.86
N SER A 764 4.47 -13.55 -21.66
CA SER A 764 4.82 -14.96 -21.77
C SER A 764 4.91 -15.44 -23.22
N VAL A 765 5.82 -16.41 -23.48
CA VAL A 765 5.99 -17.00 -24.81
C VAL A 765 5.03 -18.17 -25.01
N SER A 766 4.28 -18.13 -26.09
CA SER A 766 3.32 -19.17 -26.50
C SER A 766 3.42 -19.44 -28.00
N LYS A 767 2.67 -20.41 -28.52
CA LYS A 767 2.56 -20.67 -29.97
C LYS A 767 1.92 -19.52 -30.77
N LYS A 768 1.26 -18.58 -30.08
CA LYS A 768 0.67 -17.38 -30.68
C LYS A 768 1.65 -16.19 -30.71
N THR A 769 2.84 -16.32 -30.12
CA THR A 769 3.87 -15.28 -30.12
C THR A 769 4.49 -15.19 -31.51
N SER A 770 4.49 -14.01 -32.09
CA SER A 770 5.03 -13.74 -33.43
C SER A 770 6.55 -13.54 -33.39
N LEU A 771 7.06 -12.92 -32.34
CA LEU A 771 8.46 -12.55 -32.18
C LEU A 771 8.83 -12.45 -30.70
N VAL A 772 10.04 -12.86 -30.34
CA VAL A 772 10.66 -12.57 -29.02
C VAL A 772 11.90 -11.70 -29.23
N ILE A 773 11.97 -10.59 -28.53
CA ILE A 773 13.16 -9.72 -28.49
C ILE A 773 13.82 -9.92 -27.14
N ALA A 774 15.06 -10.42 -27.16
CA ALA A 774 15.76 -10.92 -25.98
C ALA A 774 17.01 -10.08 -25.72
N GLY A 775 16.92 -9.13 -24.80
CA GLY A 775 18.06 -8.32 -24.33
C GLY A 775 18.83 -8.99 -23.19
N PRO A 776 19.89 -8.34 -22.69
CA PRO A 776 20.65 -8.80 -21.54
C PRO A 776 19.73 -9.13 -20.35
N GLY A 777 19.84 -10.35 -19.81
CA GLY A 777 18.99 -10.81 -18.73
C GLY A 777 17.65 -11.43 -19.14
N ALA A 778 17.46 -11.78 -20.43
CA ALA A 778 16.20 -12.34 -20.97
C ALA A 778 15.73 -13.67 -20.34
N GLY A 779 16.59 -14.36 -19.57
CA GLY A 779 16.24 -15.59 -18.84
C GLY A 779 15.73 -16.73 -19.72
N SER A 780 14.75 -17.50 -19.23
CA SER A 780 14.25 -18.72 -19.91
C SER A 780 13.32 -18.45 -21.11
N LYS A 781 12.94 -17.21 -21.39
CA LYS A 781 11.96 -16.90 -22.45
C LYS A 781 12.51 -17.10 -23.85
N ALA A 782 13.78 -16.76 -24.08
CA ALA A 782 14.44 -17.00 -25.35
C ALA A 782 14.51 -18.52 -25.66
N ALA A 783 14.98 -19.32 -24.71
CA ALA A 783 15.02 -20.78 -24.87
C ALA A 783 13.62 -21.41 -25.08
N LYS A 784 12.60 -20.86 -24.44
CA LYS A 784 11.21 -21.30 -24.63
C LYS A 784 10.68 -20.94 -26.02
N ALA A 785 11.06 -19.79 -26.55
CA ALA A 785 10.71 -19.35 -27.90
C ALA A 785 11.34 -20.28 -28.97
N GLU A 786 12.63 -20.54 -28.85
CA GLU A 786 13.34 -21.48 -29.71
C GLU A 786 12.70 -22.87 -29.70
N ALA A 787 12.33 -23.39 -28.50
CA ALA A 787 11.65 -24.68 -28.36
C ALA A 787 10.26 -24.72 -29.03
N LEU A 788 9.62 -23.57 -29.20
CA LEU A 788 8.31 -23.40 -29.84
C LEU A 788 8.40 -23.00 -31.31
N GLY A 789 9.61 -22.79 -31.83
CA GLY A 789 9.85 -22.34 -33.21
C GLY A 789 9.46 -20.88 -33.45
N VAL A 790 9.43 -20.06 -32.39
CA VAL A 790 9.16 -18.61 -32.46
C VAL A 790 10.48 -17.89 -32.73
N PRO A 791 10.53 -16.94 -33.69
CA PRO A 791 11.73 -16.16 -33.97
C PRO A 791 12.22 -15.42 -32.71
N VAL A 792 13.54 -15.44 -32.47
CA VAL A 792 14.19 -14.73 -31.37
C VAL A 792 15.27 -13.83 -31.94
N VAL A 793 15.24 -12.54 -31.59
CA VAL A 793 16.26 -11.56 -31.95
C VAL A 793 16.80 -10.89 -30.68
N ASP A 794 17.96 -10.26 -30.77
CA ASP A 794 18.52 -9.48 -29.64
C ASP A 794 17.92 -8.07 -29.56
N GLU A 795 18.26 -7.37 -28.49
CA GLU A 795 17.75 -6.03 -28.19
C GLU A 795 18.08 -4.97 -29.23
N THR A 796 19.10 -5.17 -30.04
CA THR A 796 19.49 -4.20 -31.10
C THR A 796 18.47 -4.13 -32.23
N TYR A 797 17.62 -5.16 -32.34
CA TYR A 797 16.53 -5.20 -33.31
C TYR A 797 15.28 -4.45 -32.81
N PHE A 798 15.19 -4.04 -31.53
CA PHE A 798 13.97 -3.51 -30.97
C PHE A 798 13.43 -2.28 -31.71
N GLU A 799 14.26 -1.26 -31.94
CA GLU A 799 13.86 -0.06 -32.68
C GLU A 799 13.51 -0.36 -34.15
N ARG A 800 14.28 -1.22 -34.81
CA ARG A 800 14.00 -1.63 -36.19
C ARG A 800 12.67 -2.39 -36.29
N VAL A 801 12.36 -3.24 -35.30
CA VAL A 801 11.08 -3.95 -35.25
C VAL A 801 9.93 -2.98 -34.99
N LEU A 802 10.13 -1.95 -34.18
CA LEU A 802 9.13 -0.91 -33.99
C LEU A 802 8.87 -0.11 -35.27
N GLU A 803 9.88 0.12 -36.12
CA GLU A 803 9.77 0.86 -37.36
C GLU A 803 9.27 0.02 -38.54
N GLN A 804 9.64 -1.24 -38.63
CA GLN A 804 9.48 -2.05 -39.84
C GLN A 804 8.68 -3.37 -39.60
N GLY A 805 8.23 -3.61 -38.34
CA GLY A 805 7.55 -4.87 -38.01
C GLY A 805 8.45 -6.09 -38.23
N LEU A 806 7.85 -7.20 -38.66
CA LEU A 806 8.60 -8.43 -38.96
C LEU A 806 9.56 -8.32 -40.17
N ALA A 807 9.39 -7.31 -41.03
CA ALA A 807 10.31 -7.08 -42.14
C ALA A 807 11.74 -6.74 -41.65
N ALA A 808 11.89 -6.26 -40.41
CA ALA A 808 13.17 -6.04 -39.77
C ALA A 808 14.01 -7.32 -39.60
N LEU A 809 13.43 -8.51 -39.81
CA LEU A 809 14.08 -9.82 -39.65
C LEU A 809 14.61 -10.35 -40.96
N ASP A 810 14.23 -9.75 -42.09
CA ASP A 810 14.61 -10.23 -43.46
C ASP A 810 16.01 -9.73 -43.91
N ASP A 811 16.65 -8.87 -43.14
CA ASP A 811 18.01 -8.36 -43.31
C ASP A 811 18.99 -9.11 -42.35
#